data_25d24bf04460d469a5cf00fc847cd04d
#
_entry.id   25d24bf04460d469a5cf00fc847cd04d
#
_cell.length_a   1.000
_cell.length_b   1.000
_cell.length_c   1.000
_cell.angle_alpha   90.00
_cell.angle_beta   90.00
_cell.angle_gamma   90.00
#
_symmetry.space_group_name_H-M   'P 1'
#
loop_
_entity.id
_entity.type
_entity.pdbx_description
1 polymer ?
#
loop_
_entity_poly.entity_id
_entity_poly.type
_entity_poly.pdbx_seq_one_letter_code
_entity_poly.pdbx_strand_id
1 'polypeptide(L)'
;PAAERLEGTSPTSLRDGRGATSSGSNHRPLRGEAARGRASRRGAPLTIRQTRPMAIDEALAGHCDDITVIIHPDESISVRDNGRGIPVDEHPKFPGKSALEVIMTTLHSGGKFTGKAYATSGGLHGVGISVVNALSTRVEAYIKRDGKHWLQNFQNALPDPIIEGGNARGTGTKIRFWADPEVFETTEYDYDIIARRLQEMAFLNKGLSIELIDERVTEEQIELEEIADAESGETSADETSFDDAPDAGDTFNEESGEAAEAAAEKKRRKKITFHYPDGLTDYGKYLNKSKTAIHPTIVSFDAKGEDHEVEVALQWNQGYKQSVHTFANTINTHEGGTHEEGFRAALTSLMNRYAKEHKLLKEKDGNLSGDDCREGLAAVISVKVGDPQFEGQTKTKLGNSEIKGFVQRSVNEYVNDWFDANPAEAKAIINKAVSSAHARMAARKAREMVRRKSATDLGGLPGKLADCRSKDPRSSELYIVEGDSAGGSAKAGRDSMFQAILPLRGKILNVEKARMDKVLKNAEVQAIITALGTGIHEEFDIKKLRYDKIVLMADADVDGQHIATLLLTLLFRFMPQLVEDGHVFLANPPLYKLKWSKGTPGYAFSDDERDKLLAEGLEQNRKINKDDGIQRYKGLGEMNASELWETTLDPSTRLLRRVDLEDAQRADELFSILMGDDVAARRSFITRRAKDVRFLDI
;
A
#
# COMPACT_ATOMS: atom_id res chain seq x y z
N PRO A 1 41.44 29.54 26.84
CA PRO A 1 42.37 29.17 27.86
C PRO A 1 41.87 28.04 28.72
N ALA A 2 42.74 27.07 28.84
CA ALA A 2 42.97 26.18 29.96
C ALA A 2 41.87 25.22 30.38
N ALA A 3 41.96 23.94 30.16
CA ALA A 3 42.92 22.95 30.74
C ALA A 3 42.62 22.63 32.22
N GLU A 4 42.49 21.38 32.45
CA GLU A 4 43.10 20.42 33.36
C GLU A 4 42.07 19.48 33.97
N ARG A 5 42.19 18.17 33.70
CA ARG A 5 42.92 17.06 34.33
C ARG A 5 42.38 16.63 35.69
N LEU A 6 42.14 15.37 35.83
CA LEU A 6 42.79 14.31 36.62
C LEU A 6 41.85 13.11 36.75
N GLU A 7 42.13 11.96 36.22
CA GLU A 7 42.95 10.80 36.73
C GLU A 7 42.38 10.06 37.94
N GLY A 8 42.24 8.76 37.75
CA GLY A 8 42.74 7.67 38.56
C GLY A 8 41.64 6.90 39.31
N THR A 9 41.53 5.64 39.36
CA THR A 9 42.45 4.51 39.46
C THR A 9 41.67 3.20 39.46
N SER A 10 42.16 2.18 38.78
CA SER A 10 41.95 0.76 39.14
C SER A 10 42.91 0.41 40.34
N PRO A 11 42.95 -0.79 40.94
CA PRO A 11 42.76 -2.14 40.42
C PRO A 11 42.39 -3.27 41.42
N THR A 12 42.42 -4.54 40.90
CA THR A 12 42.71 -5.85 41.53
C THR A 12 41.60 -6.53 42.36
N SER A 13 41.46 -7.84 42.38
CA SER A 13 42.26 -9.01 42.00
C SER A 13 41.48 -10.32 42.13
N LEU A 14 41.75 -11.27 41.21
CA LEU A 14 42.04 -12.71 41.39
C LEU A 14 41.22 -13.58 42.38
N ARG A 15 40.59 -14.67 41.91
CA ARG A 15 41.09 -16.05 42.03
C ARG A 15 40.13 -17.13 41.52
N ASP A 16 40.62 -17.93 40.58
CA ASP A 16 40.67 -19.38 40.43
C ASP A 16 39.46 -20.27 40.87
N GLY A 17 39.10 -21.18 39.95
CA GLY A 17 38.36 -22.39 40.27
C GLY A 17 37.98 -23.22 39.05
N ARG A 18 38.79 -24.18 38.70
CA ARG A 18 38.71 -25.21 37.66
C ARG A 18 37.38 -25.94 37.57
N GLY A 19 37.00 -26.34 36.35
CA GLY A 19 36.00 -27.38 36.12
C GLY A 19 35.66 -27.53 34.63
N ALA A 20 36.44 -28.32 33.90
CA ALA A 20 36.12 -28.75 32.56
C ALA A 20 34.98 -29.78 32.60
N THR A 21 33.87 -29.54 31.89
CA THR A 21 33.00 -30.60 31.38
C THR A 21 32.48 -30.18 30.01
N SER A 22 32.72 -31.03 29.05
CA SER A 22 32.19 -31.07 27.70
C SER A 22 30.67 -31.00 27.70
N SER A 23 30.11 -30.02 27.03
CA SER A 23 28.67 -30.07 26.67
C SER A 23 28.53 -29.83 25.19
N GLY A 24 28.01 -30.87 24.51
CA GLY A 24 27.66 -30.85 23.12
C GLY A 24 26.65 -29.73 22.83
N SER A 25 26.92 -29.02 21.78
CA SER A 25 25.99 -28.02 21.22
C SER A 25 24.75 -28.70 20.64
N ASN A 26 23.73 -28.82 21.46
CA ASN A 26 22.38 -29.08 20.98
C ASN A 26 21.90 -27.83 20.28
N HIS A 27 22.02 -27.75 18.97
CA HIS A 27 21.24 -26.86 18.15
C HIS A 27 19.79 -27.28 18.22
N ARG A 28 19.02 -26.68 19.11
CA ARG A 28 17.55 -26.68 19.02
C ARG A 28 17.13 -25.92 17.76
N PRO A 29 16.19 -26.45 16.97
CA PRO A 29 15.60 -25.71 15.84
C PRO A 29 14.91 -24.44 16.38
N LEU A 30 15.04 -23.34 15.62
CA LEU A 30 14.44 -22.03 15.90
C LEU A 30 12.90 -22.12 15.83
N ARG A 31 12.28 -22.74 16.83
CA ARG A 31 10.86 -22.59 17.12
C ARG A 31 10.68 -21.83 18.40
N GLY A 32 10.07 -20.64 18.27
CA GLY A 32 9.36 -19.95 19.31
C GLY A 32 10.22 -19.28 20.38
N GLU A 33 10.30 -18.05 20.29
CA GLU A 33 10.23 -16.96 21.26
C GLU A 33 10.78 -15.65 20.68
N ALA A 34 11.73 -15.70 19.75
CA ALA A 34 12.22 -14.51 19.04
C ALA A 34 11.27 -13.99 17.95
N ALA A 35 10.35 -14.82 17.43
CA ALA A 35 9.36 -14.41 16.45
C ALA A 35 8.06 -13.85 17.07
N ARG A 36 7.85 -14.01 18.39
CA ARG A 36 6.65 -13.49 19.09
C ARG A 36 6.72 -12.01 19.46
N GLY A 37 7.80 -11.33 19.13
CA GLY A 37 7.95 -9.89 19.28
C GLY A 37 7.37 -9.14 18.09
N ARG A 38 6.06 -8.82 18.11
CA ARG A 38 5.40 -7.90 17.17
C ARG A 38 5.68 -8.14 15.67
N ALA A 39 5.49 -9.35 15.16
CA ALA A 39 5.03 -9.49 13.79
C ALA A 39 3.65 -8.84 13.74
N SER A 40 3.53 -7.71 13.07
CA SER A 40 2.22 -7.07 12.86
C SER A 40 1.28 -8.13 12.31
N ARG A 41 0.07 -8.19 12.86
CA ARG A 41 -1.06 -9.04 12.48
C ARG A 41 -1.45 -8.79 11.02
N ARG A 42 -0.66 -9.29 10.06
CA ARG A 42 -0.86 -9.11 8.62
C ARG A 42 -0.82 -10.47 7.96
N GLY A 43 -1.89 -10.80 7.23
CA GLY A 43 -2.11 -12.10 6.61
C GLY A 43 -1.05 -12.54 5.59
N ALA A 44 -1.25 -13.71 5.00
CA ALA A 44 -0.41 -14.41 4.03
C ALA A 44 0.32 -13.61 2.91
N PRO A 45 -0.04 -12.36 2.54
CA PRO A 45 0.73 -11.55 1.57
C PRO A 45 2.20 -11.35 1.91
N LEU A 46 2.62 -11.48 3.20
CA LEU A 46 4.02 -11.35 3.60
C LEU A 46 4.92 -12.47 3.04
N THR A 47 4.39 -13.70 2.92
CA THR A 47 5.16 -14.85 2.44
C THR A 47 5.50 -14.72 0.95
N ILE A 48 4.57 -14.18 0.15
CA ILE A 48 4.80 -13.91 -1.28
C ILE A 48 5.83 -12.80 -1.47
N ARG A 49 5.84 -11.78 -0.62
CA ARG A 49 6.86 -10.71 -0.67
C ARG A 49 8.27 -11.25 -0.46
N GLN A 50 8.44 -12.41 0.13
CA GLN A 50 9.74 -12.98 0.50
C GLN A 50 10.25 -14.05 -0.48
N THR A 51 9.37 -14.82 -1.16
CA THR A 51 9.78 -15.75 -2.25
C THR A 51 10.10 -15.02 -3.53
N ARG A 52 9.36 -13.96 -3.83
CA ARG A 52 9.47 -13.13 -5.02
C ARG A 52 10.86 -12.54 -5.26
N PRO A 53 11.62 -12.02 -4.26
CA PRO A 53 12.94 -11.45 -4.49
C PRO A 53 13.93 -12.38 -5.17
N MET A 54 13.78 -13.69 -5.01
CA MET A 54 14.74 -14.67 -5.53
C MET A 54 14.61 -14.82 -7.05
N ALA A 55 13.39 -15.00 -7.58
CA ALA A 55 13.13 -15.06 -9.00
C ALA A 55 13.43 -13.71 -9.69
N ILE A 56 13.04 -12.59 -9.07
CA ILE A 56 13.34 -11.25 -9.56
C ILE A 56 14.85 -10.94 -9.52
N ASP A 57 15.58 -11.41 -8.51
CA ASP A 57 17.03 -11.22 -8.46
C ASP A 57 17.76 -12.00 -9.57
N GLU A 58 17.25 -13.17 -9.97
CA GLU A 58 17.72 -13.89 -11.15
C GLU A 58 17.42 -13.14 -12.44
N ALA A 59 16.25 -12.49 -12.55
CA ALA A 59 15.88 -11.64 -13.67
C ALA A 59 16.75 -10.38 -13.74
N LEU A 60 16.98 -9.70 -12.61
CA LEU A 60 17.91 -8.55 -12.53
C LEU A 60 19.35 -8.91 -12.89
N ALA A 61 19.76 -10.14 -12.60
CA ALA A 61 21.05 -10.68 -12.98
C ALA A 61 21.12 -11.13 -14.48
N GLY A 62 20.01 -11.04 -15.21
CA GLY A 62 19.91 -11.41 -16.63
C GLY A 62 19.88 -12.91 -16.90
N HIS A 63 19.46 -13.71 -15.92
CA HIS A 63 19.40 -15.16 -16.01
C HIS A 63 17.98 -15.73 -15.99
N CYS A 64 16.96 -14.89 -15.89
CA CYS A 64 15.56 -15.28 -15.89
C CYS A 64 14.75 -14.25 -16.69
N ASP A 65 13.89 -14.72 -17.56
CA ASP A 65 12.97 -13.91 -18.37
C ASP A 65 11.50 -14.36 -18.25
N ASP A 66 11.24 -15.48 -17.53
CA ASP A 66 9.91 -16.01 -17.30
C ASP A 66 9.71 -16.43 -15.84
N ILE A 67 8.63 -15.93 -15.22
CA ILE A 67 8.22 -16.28 -13.86
C ILE A 67 6.75 -16.66 -13.88
N THR A 68 6.42 -17.83 -13.32
CA THR A 68 5.04 -18.27 -13.14
C THR A 68 4.69 -18.34 -11.66
N VAL A 69 3.56 -17.74 -11.29
CA VAL A 69 2.99 -17.79 -9.93
C VAL A 69 1.64 -18.49 -9.99
N ILE A 70 1.44 -19.52 -9.18
CA ILE A 70 0.19 -20.28 -9.16
C ILE A 70 -0.39 -20.28 -7.74
N ILE A 71 -1.66 -19.91 -7.63
CA ILE A 71 -2.45 -20.05 -6.41
C ILE A 71 -3.23 -21.35 -6.54
N HIS A 72 -2.96 -22.32 -5.67
CA HIS A 72 -3.57 -23.64 -5.73
C HIS A 72 -4.85 -23.74 -4.90
N PRO A 73 -5.75 -24.70 -5.20
CA PRO A 73 -7.00 -24.89 -4.46
C PRO A 73 -6.81 -25.25 -2.98
N ASP A 74 -5.64 -25.74 -2.59
CA ASP A 74 -5.27 -26.10 -1.21
C ASP A 74 -4.64 -24.93 -0.45
N GLU A 75 -4.85 -23.68 -0.92
CA GLU A 75 -4.29 -22.46 -0.37
C GLU A 75 -2.75 -22.47 -0.28
N SER A 76 -2.08 -23.28 -1.11
CA SER A 76 -0.64 -23.12 -1.32
C SER A 76 -0.34 -22.20 -2.49
N ILE A 77 0.87 -21.63 -2.51
CA ILE A 77 1.38 -20.88 -3.65
C ILE A 77 2.65 -21.53 -4.16
N SER A 78 2.77 -21.62 -5.49
CA SER A 78 4.04 -21.93 -6.13
C SER A 78 4.56 -20.76 -6.94
N VAL A 79 5.87 -20.55 -6.86
CA VAL A 79 6.63 -19.59 -7.67
C VAL A 79 7.67 -20.36 -8.44
N ARG A 80 7.64 -20.28 -9.77
CA ARG A 80 8.58 -20.92 -10.69
C ARG A 80 9.34 -19.83 -11.45
N ASP A 81 10.62 -20.02 -11.64
CA ASP A 81 11.46 -19.23 -12.53
C ASP A 81 12.23 -20.15 -13.49
N ASN A 82 12.69 -19.59 -14.61
CA ASN A 82 13.57 -20.27 -15.57
C ASN A 82 15.05 -19.85 -15.40
N GLY A 83 15.43 -19.38 -14.22
CA GLY A 83 16.79 -18.98 -13.88
C GLY A 83 17.78 -20.14 -13.80
N ARG A 84 18.94 -19.91 -13.21
CA ARG A 84 20.05 -20.90 -13.14
C ARG A 84 19.77 -22.11 -12.23
N GLY A 85 18.73 -22.07 -11.42
CA GLY A 85 18.44 -23.03 -10.37
C GLY A 85 19.32 -22.84 -9.11
N ILE A 86 18.75 -23.04 -7.93
CA ILE A 86 19.48 -22.98 -6.65
C ILE A 86 20.59 -24.04 -6.67
N PRO A 87 21.83 -23.73 -6.18
CA PRO A 87 22.89 -24.72 -6.03
C PRO A 87 22.47 -25.88 -5.11
N VAL A 88 22.76 -27.11 -5.52
CA VAL A 88 22.40 -28.34 -4.81
C VAL A 88 23.62 -29.10 -4.27
N ASP A 89 24.82 -28.68 -4.69
CA ASP A 89 26.09 -29.25 -4.25
C ASP A 89 26.29 -29.10 -2.73
N GLU A 90 27.23 -29.85 -2.16
CA GLU A 90 27.60 -29.72 -0.77
C GLU A 90 28.11 -28.30 -0.45
N HIS A 91 27.59 -27.71 0.62
CA HIS A 91 27.90 -26.33 0.98
C HIS A 91 29.31 -26.21 1.57
N PRO A 92 30.23 -25.36 1.04
CA PRO A 92 31.62 -25.30 1.44
C PRO A 92 31.89 -25.06 2.94
N LYS A 93 30.96 -24.38 3.63
CA LYS A 93 31.08 -24.04 5.06
C LYS A 93 30.30 -24.98 5.99
N PHE A 94 29.46 -25.86 5.44
CA PHE A 94 28.56 -26.76 6.18
C PHE A 94 28.68 -28.18 5.63
N PRO A 95 29.75 -28.93 6.04
CA PRO A 95 29.97 -30.30 5.53
C PRO A 95 28.75 -31.22 5.78
N GLY A 96 28.39 -32.02 4.81
CA GLY A 96 27.24 -32.94 4.87
C GLY A 96 25.86 -32.30 4.61
N LYS A 97 25.83 -31.00 4.26
CA LYS A 97 24.58 -30.29 3.91
C LYS A 97 24.64 -29.74 2.49
N SER A 98 23.56 -29.89 1.75
CA SER A 98 23.45 -29.26 0.43
C SER A 98 23.35 -27.74 0.56
N ALA A 99 23.80 -27.01 -0.45
CA ALA A 99 23.63 -25.56 -0.50
C ALA A 99 22.14 -25.16 -0.44
N LEU A 100 21.24 -25.93 -1.09
CA LEU A 100 19.80 -25.74 -0.99
C LEU A 100 19.31 -25.83 0.47
N GLU A 101 19.70 -26.87 1.21
CA GLU A 101 19.34 -27.03 2.63
C GLU A 101 19.81 -25.83 3.45
N VAL A 102 21.06 -25.42 3.28
CA VAL A 102 21.62 -24.26 4.01
C VAL A 102 20.90 -22.96 3.70
N ILE A 103 20.60 -22.69 2.43
CA ILE A 103 19.86 -21.50 1.99
C ILE A 103 18.44 -21.48 2.56
N MET A 104 17.78 -22.63 2.63
CA MET A 104 16.40 -22.75 3.12
C MET A 104 16.30 -22.70 4.65
N THR A 105 17.35 -23.11 5.38
CA THR A 105 17.28 -23.30 6.85
C THR A 105 18.15 -22.34 7.66
N THR A 106 19.08 -21.62 7.02
CA THR A 106 20.05 -20.77 7.71
C THR A 106 19.92 -19.32 7.27
N LEU A 107 19.80 -18.40 8.22
CA LEU A 107 19.79 -16.97 7.94
C LEU A 107 21.18 -16.52 7.43
N HIS A 108 21.20 -15.53 6.54
CA HIS A 108 22.43 -14.93 5.99
C HIS A 108 23.35 -15.90 5.23
N SER A 109 22.80 -16.97 4.65
CA SER A 109 23.55 -18.02 3.96
C SER A 109 23.55 -17.93 2.43
N GLY A 110 22.85 -16.94 1.86
CA GLY A 110 22.74 -16.80 0.42
C GLY A 110 24.02 -16.36 -0.29
N GLY A 111 24.23 -16.80 -1.54
CA GLY A 111 25.41 -16.48 -2.38
C GLY A 111 25.61 -15.01 -2.74
N LYS A 112 24.73 -14.11 -2.27
CA LYS A 112 24.80 -12.66 -2.52
C LYS A 112 25.98 -11.96 -1.82
N PHE A 113 26.65 -12.63 -0.90
CA PHE A 113 27.80 -12.11 -0.17
C PHE A 113 29.16 -12.39 -0.83
N THR A 114 29.21 -13.17 -1.91
CA THR A 114 30.47 -13.69 -2.46
C THR A 114 30.78 -13.29 -3.90
N GLY A 115 30.01 -12.44 -4.57
CA GLY A 115 30.29 -12.11 -5.96
C GLY A 115 29.56 -10.89 -6.50
N LYS A 116 30.15 -10.27 -7.55
CA LYS A 116 29.58 -9.14 -8.30
C LYS A 116 28.28 -9.47 -9.05
N ALA A 117 27.84 -10.76 -9.08
CA ALA A 117 26.72 -11.24 -9.85
C ALA A 117 25.35 -10.72 -9.38
N TYR A 118 25.25 -10.18 -8.16
CA TYR A 118 24.00 -9.64 -7.60
C TYR A 118 24.20 -8.22 -7.03
N ALA A 119 25.03 -7.42 -7.69
CA ALA A 119 25.40 -6.09 -7.19
C ALA A 119 24.19 -5.17 -6.97
N THR A 120 23.08 -5.36 -7.70
CA THR A 120 21.88 -4.53 -7.63
C THR A 120 20.64 -5.29 -7.08
N SER A 121 20.87 -6.39 -6.35
CA SER A 121 19.78 -7.21 -5.77
C SER A 121 18.98 -6.45 -4.71
N GLY A 122 17.67 -6.60 -4.71
CA GLY A 122 16.79 -6.11 -3.64
C GLY A 122 16.91 -6.88 -2.33
N GLY A 123 17.42 -8.11 -2.38
CA GLY A 123 17.59 -9.01 -1.25
C GLY A 123 18.95 -8.84 -0.54
N LEU A 124 19.13 -7.76 0.24
CA LEU A 124 20.41 -7.41 0.90
C LEU A 124 20.86 -8.37 2.01
N HIS A 125 19.93 -9.07 2.65
CA HIS A 125 20.24 -9.81 3.88
C HIS A 125 20.30 -11.32 3.71
N GLY A 126 20.01 -11.88 2.52
CA GLY A 126 20.02 -13.33 2.29
C GLY A 126 19.09 -14.12 3.21
N VAL A 127 17.95 -13.53 3.60
CA VAL A 127 17.00 -14.15 4.54
C VAL A 127 15.62 -14.45 3.92
N GLY A 128 15.35 -14.01 2.69
CA GLY A 128 14.01 -14.09 2.10
C GLY A 128 13.43 -15.51 2.11
N ILE A 129 14.14 -16.46 1.53
CA ILE A 129 13.65 -17.82 1.36
C ILE A 129 13.66 -18.63 2.67
N SER A 130 14.64 -18.43 3.54
CA SER A 130 14.68 -19.06 4.85
C SER A 130 13.55 -18.58 5.76
N VAL A 131 13.11 -17.31 5.61
CA VAL A 131 11.95 -16.79 6.31
C VAL A 131 10.66 -17.42 5.77
N VAL A 132 10.52 -17.60 4.45
CA VAL A 132 9.37 -18.34 3.88
C VAL A 132 9.27 -19.73 4.47
N ASN A 133 10.38 -20.47 4.52
CA ASN A 133 10.42 -21.79 5.12
C ASN A 133 10.03 -21.76 6.62
N ALA A 134 10.49 -20.77 7.37
CA ALA A 134 10.17 -20.63 8.79
C ALA A 134 8.70 -20.23 9.08
N LEU A 135 8.03 -19.59 8.12
CA LEU A 135 6.63 -19.12 8.20
C LEU A 135 5.65 -20.06 7.50
N SER A 136 6.10 -21.25 7.09
CA SER A 136 5.29 -22.23 6.38
C SER A 136 5.25 -23.55 7.14
N THR A 137 4.11 -24.23 7.10
CA THR A 137 3.97 -25.59 7.63
C THR A 137 4.73 -26.58 6.75
N ARG A 138 4.74 -26.34 5.43
CA ARG A 138 5.40 -27.19 4.43
C ARG A 138 5.98 -26.31 3.33
N VAL A 139 7.16 -26.67 2.82
CA VAL A 139 7.78 -26.10 1.62
C VAL A 139 8.32 -27.23 0.75
N GLU A 140 8.12 -27.15 -0.56
CA GLU A 140 8.66 -28.05 -1.57
C GLU A 140 9.55 -27.25 -2.52
N ALA A 141 10.78 -27.67 -2.69
CA ALA A 141 11.75 -27.07 -3.60
C ALA A 141 12.09 -28.04 -4.73
N TYR A 142 11.71 -27.65 -5.94
CA TYR A 142 12.01 -28.38 -7.19
C TYR A 142 13.06 -27.57 -7.95
N ILE A 143 14.22 -28.16 -8.20
CA ILE A 143 15.35 -27.50 -8.85
C ILE A 143 15.69 -28.24 -10.14
N LYS A 144 15.85 -27.49 -11.24
CA LYS A 144 16.44 -27.97 -12.49
C LYS A 144 17.84 -27.38 -12.59
N ARG A 145 18.87 -28.20 -12.44
CA ARG A 145 20.26 -27.76 -12.49
C ARG A 145 21.18 -28.90 -12.94
N ASP A 146 22.21 -28.55 -13.69
CA ASP A 146 23.28 -29.48 -14.16
C ASP A 146 22.73 -30.71 -14.90
N GLY A 147 21.63 -30.50 -15.67
CA GLY A 147 20.97 -31.55 -16.46
C GLY A 147 20.12 -32.52 -15.66
N LYS A 148 19.87 -32.25 -14.37
CA LYS A 148 19.10 -33.11 -13.48
C LYS A 148 17.98 -32.37 -12.77
N HIS A 149 16.98 -33.15 -12.30
CA HIS A 149 15.96 -32.71 -11.37
C HIS A 149 16.38 -32.98 -9.92
N TRP A 150 16.09 -32.03 -9.03
CA TRP A 150 16.32 -32.20 -7.61
C TRP A 150 15.07 -31.81 -6.85
N LEU A 151 14.71 -32.59 -5.83
CA LEU A 151 13.57 -32.34 -4.95
C LEU A 151 14.03 -32.35 -3.49
N GLN A 152 13.63 -31.34 -2.74
CA GLN A 152 13.79 -31.35 -1.28
C GLN A 152 12.53 -30.76 -0.63
N ASN A 153 11.97 -31.48 0.32
CA ASN A 153 10.83 -31.05 1.11
C ASN A 153 11.29 -30.54 2.47
N PHE A 154 10.49 -29.63 3.02
CA PHE A 154 10.70 -29.09 4.34
C PHE A 154 9.36 -29.10 5.09
N GLN A 155 9.34 -29.69 6.29
CA GLN A 155 8.18 -29.71 7.16
C GLN A 155 8.48 -28.95 8.43
N ASN A 156 7.71 -27.90 8.73
CA ASN A 156 8.00 -27.04 9.89
C ASN A 156 9.45 -26.57 9.95
N ALA A 157 9.98 -26.15 8.80
CA ALA A 157 11.37 -25.71 8.59
C ALA A 157 12.44 -26.81 8.74
N LEU A 158 12.10 -28.08 8.94
CA LEU A 158 13.03 -29.21 8.99
C LEU A 158 13.17 -29.83 7.61
N PRO A 159 14.38 -30.02 7.09
CA PRO A 159 14.61 -30.58 5.77
C PRO A 159 14.46 -32.09 5.75
N ASP A 160 13.81 -32.63 4.73
CA ASP A 160 13.94 -34.01 4.32
C ASP A 160 15.24 -34.22 3.53
N PRO A 161 15.72 -35.44 3.33
CA PRO A 161 16.85 -35.70 2.45
C PRO A 161 16.57 -35.19 1.03
N ILE A 162 17.58 -34.58 0.40
CA ILE A 162 17.50 -34.17 -1.00
C ILE A 162 17.45 -35.40 -1.90
N ILE A 163 16.55 -35.42 -2.88
CA ILE A 163 16.35 -36.51 -3.83
C ILE A 163 16.83 -36.04 -5.19
N GLU A 164 17.73 -36.78 -5.79
CA GLU A 164 18.11 -36.66 -7.20
C GLU A 164 17.09 -37.42 -8.07
N GLY A 165 16.48 -36.69 -9.01
CA GLY A 165 15.53 -37.23 -9.96
C GLY A 165 16.17 -37.55 -11.33
N GLY A 166 15.33 -37.71 -12.35
CA GLY A 166 15.76 -37.96 -13.71
C GLY A 166 16.44 -36.76 -14.40
N ASN A 167 16.74 -36.93 -15.69
CA ASN A 167 17.32 -35.88 -16.50
C ASN A 167 16.36 -34.70 -16.67
N ALA A 168 16.88 -33.48 -16.56
CA ALA A 168 16.16 -32.25 -16.80
C ALA A 168 16.61 -31.57 -18.10
N ARG A 169 15.67 -30.94 -18.79
CA ARG A 169 16.00 -29.97 -19.84
C ARG A 169 15.90 -28.56 -19.26
N GLY A 170 16.88 -27.72 -19.55
CA GLY A 170 16.95 -26.34 -19.05
C GLY A 170 17.31 -26.25 -17.56
N THR A 171 17.17 -25.06 -17.03
CA THR A 171 17.43 -24.74 -15.60
C THR A 171 16.21 -24.01 -15.01
N GLY A 172 16.17 -23.88 -13.69
CA GLY A 172 15.11 -23.13 -13.01
C GLY A 172 14.85 -23.60 -11.60
N THR A 173 14.03 -22.84 -10.90
CA THR A 173 13.59 -23.13 -9.53
C THR A 173 12.07 -23.06 -9.46
N LYS A 174 11.43 -24.03 -8.77
CA LYS A 174 10.03 -23.92 -8.35
C LYS A 174 9.96 -24.15 -6.85
N ILE A 175 9.43 -23.18 -6.14
CA ILE A 175 9.16 -23.27 -4.70
C ILE A 175 7.65 -23.26 -4.49
N ARG A 176 7.13 -24.28 -3.81
CA ARG A 176 5.73 -24.34 -3.35
C ARG A 176 5.70 -24.32 -1.84
N PHE A 177 4.81 -23.53 -1.25
CA PHE A 177 4.73 -23.37 0.20
C PHE A 177 3.29 -23.21 0.69
N TRP A 178 3.06 -23.63 1.93
CA TRP A 178 1.80 -23.53 2.66
C TRP A 178 2.02 -22.62 3.87
N ALA A 179 1.36 -21.49 3.91
CA ALA A 179 1.45 -20.55 5.02
C ALA A 179 0.99 -21.18 6.34
N ASP A 180 1.67 -20.86 7.45
CA ASP A 180 1.36 -21.43 8.76
C ASP A 180 0.19 -20.68 9.42
N PRO A 181 -0.98 -21.31 9.65
CA PRO A 181 -2.14 -20.66 10.28
C PRO A 181 -1.91 -20.29 11.76
N GLU A 182 -0.86 -20.84 12.41
CA GLU A 182 -0.49 -20.40 13.77
C GLU A 182 0.23 -19.05 13.76
N VAL A 183 0.78 -18.65 12.60
CA VAL A 183 1.55 -17.41 12.43
C VAL A 183 0.70 -16.31 11.80
N PHE A 184 -0.14 -16.67 10.83
CA PHE A 184 -0.97 -15.74 10.05
C PHE A 184 -2.43 -15.78 10.50
N GLU A 185 -3.08 -14.61 10.57
CA GLU A 185 -4.51 -14.51 10.89
C GLU A 185 -5.41 -15.10 9.79
N THR A 186 -4.94 -15.05 8.53
CA THR A 186 -5.56 -15.69 7.38
C THR A 186 -4.50 -16.27 6.47
N THR A 187 -4.77 -17.42 5.90
CA THR A 187 -3.96 -18.08 4.87
C THR A 187 -4.58 -17.96 3.48
N GLU A 188 -5.74 -17.31 3.36
CA GLU A 188 -6.38 -17.03 2.09
C GLU A 188 -5.63 -15.93 1.33
N TYR A 189 -5.43 -16.15 0.03
CA TYR A 189 -4.70 -15.23 -0.84
C TYR A 189 -5.66 -14.40 -1.69
N ASP A 190 -5.51 -13.08 -1.64
CA ASP A 190 -6.24 -12.13 -2.50
C ASP A 190 -5.54 -12.05 -3.87
N TYR A 191 -6.25 -12.51 -4.92
CA TYR A 191 -5.77 -12.51 -6.30
C TYR A 191 -5.39 -11.11 -6.80
N ASP A 192 -6.23 -10.10 -6.54
CA ASP A 192 -6.01 -8.74 -7.06
C ASP A 192 -4.80 -8.07 -6.39
N ILE A 193 -4.51 -8.38 -5.13
CA ILE A 193 -3.31 -7.90 -4.45
C ILE A 193 -2.07 -8.51 -5.08
N ILE A 194 -2.11 -9.82 -5.35
CA ILE A 194 -0.98 -10.53 -5.97
C ILE A 194 -0.78 -10.04 -7.40
N ALA A 195 -1.84 -9.99 -8.22
CA ALA A 195 -1.80 -9.55 -9.61
C ALA A 195 -1.16 -8.18 -9.76
N ARG A 196 -1.60 -7.20 -8.96
CA ARG A 196 -1.03 -5.84 -8.97
C ARG A 196 0.45 -5.81 -8.61
N ARG A 197 0.87 -6.59 -7.61
CA ARG A 197 2.28 -6.65 -7.21
C ARG A 197 3.15 -7.32 -8.27
N LEU A 198 2.63 -8.31 -8.97
CA LEU A 198 3.34 -8.94 -10.08
C LEU A 198 3.40 -7.99 -11.29
N GLN A 199 2.33 -7.27 -11.58
CA GLN A 199 2.29 -6.25 -12.61
C GLN A 199 3.33 -5.14 -12.36
N GLU A 200 3.41 -4.62 -11.13
CA GLU A 200 4.42 -3.65 -10.73
C GLU A 200 5.85 -4.17 -10.96
N MET A 201 6.09 -5.46 -10.64
CA MET A 201 7.39 -6.09 -10.88
C MET A 201 7.71 -6.24 -12.36
N ALA A 202 6.72 -6.57 -13.19
CA ALA A 202 6.90 -6.68 -14.63
C ALA A 202 7.24 -5.31 -15.25
N PHE A 203 6.60 -4.22 -14.81
CA PHE A 203 6.98 -2.87 -15.24
C PHE A 203 8.41 -2.47 -14.87
N LEU A 204 8.87 -2.87 -13.67
CA LEU A 204 10.20 -2.52 -13.16
C LEU A 204 11.33 -3.36 -13.76
N ASN A 205 10.99 -4.45 -14.44
CA ASN A 205 11.96 -5.38 -15.04
C ASN A 205 11.64 -5.55 -16.53
N LYS A 206 12.16 -4.63 -17.33
CA LYS A 206 11.94 -4.57 -18.78
C LYS A 206 12.17 -5.93 -19.45
N GLY A 207 11.16 -6.40 -20.20
CA GLY A 207 11.23 -7.66 -20.95
C GLY A 207 10.97 -8.93 -20.13
N LEU A 208 10.77 -8.83 -18.80
CA LEU A 208 10.38 -9.96 -17.95
C LEU A 208 8.90 -10.31 -18.18
N SER A 209 8.61 -11.58 -18.40
CA SER A 209 7.27 -12.12 -18.45
C SER A 209 6.91 -12.70 -17.07
N ILE A 210 5.78 -12.29 -16.50
CA ILE A 210 5.26 -12.81 -15.25
C ILE A 210 3.83 -13.29 -15.46
N GLU A 211 3.61 -14.57 -15.23
CA GLU A 211 2.31 -15.21 -15.35
C GLU A 211 1.72 -15.47 -13.97
N LEU A 212 0.45 -15.11 -13.76
CA LEU A 212 -0.32 -15.47 -12.56
C LEU A 212 -1.49 -16.35 -12.94
N ILE A 213 -1.58 -17.51 -12.28
CA ILE A 213 -2.65 -18.48 -12.46
C ILE A 213 -3.37 -18.67 -11.12
N ASP A 214 -4.71 -18.54 -11.12
CA ASP A 214 -5.55 -18.91 -9.98
C ASP A 214 -6.32 -20.20 -10.32
N GLU A 215 -5.96 -21.28 -9.66
CA GLU A 215 -6.59 -22.60 -9.84
C GLU A 215 -7.83 -22.80 -8.93
N ARG A 216 -8.17 -21.82 -8.08
CA ARG A 216 -9.33 -21.88 -7.18
C ARG A 216 -10.64 -21.51 -7.86
N VAL A 217 -10.56 -20.74 -8.95
CA VAL A 217 -11.73 -20.17 -9.65
C VAL A 217 -12.35 -21.20 -10.59
N THR A 218 -13.68 -21.36 -10.54
CA THR A 218 -14.43 -22.25 -11.41
C THR A 218 -14.81 -21.59 -12.75
N GLU A 219 -15.12 -22.39 -13.79
CA GLU A 219 -15.54 -21.87 -15.10
C GLU A 219 -16.76 -20.95 -15.02
N GLU A 220 -17.77 -21.30 -14.21
CA GLU A 220 -18.97 -20.47 -14.00
C GLU A 220 -18.64 -19.08 -13.45
N GLN A 221 -17.63 -18.98 -12.61
CA GLN A 221 -17.20 -17.69 -12.05
C GLN A 221 -16.45 -16.83 -13.08
N ILE A 222 -15.67 -17.46 -13.96
CA ILE A 222 -14.97 -16.77 -15.05
C ILE A 222 -16.00 -16.22 -16.08
N GLU A 223 -16.97 -17.03 -16.49
CA GLU A 223 -18.02 -16.60 -17.43
C GLU A 223 -18.83 -15.42 -16.87
N LEU A 224 -19.14 -15.42 -15.57
CA LEU A 224 -19.85 -14.32 -14.93
C LEU A 224 -19.00 -13.04 -14.88
N GLU A 225 -17.69 -13.14 -14.69
CA GLU A 225 -16.78 -12.00 -14.75
C GLU A 225 -16.64 -11.48 -16.20
N GLU A 226 -16.48 -12.37 -17.19
CA GLU A 226 -16.39 -12.00 -18.62
C GLU A 226 -17.67 -11.31 -19.12
N ILE A 227 -18.85 -11.77 -18.71
CA ILE A 227 -20.13 -11.13 -19.02
C ILE A 227 -20.19 -9.72 -18.39
N ALA A 228 -19.79 -9.59 -17.15
CA ALA A 228 -19.76 -8.30 -16.45
C ALA A 228 -18.78 -7.30 -17.10
N ASP A 229 -17.63 -7.77 -17.56
CA ASP A 229 -16.64 -6.95 -18.26
C ASP A 229 -17.10 -6.59 -19.68
N ALA A 230 -17.75 -7.50 -20.40
CA ALA A 230 -18.35 -7.24 -21.74
C ALA A 230 -19.50 -6.23 -21.67
N GLU A 231 -20.35 -6.30 -20.65
CA GLU A 231 -21.44 -5.33 -20.43
C GLU A 231 -20.90 -3.94 -20.01
N SER A 232 -19.70 -3.89 -19.41
CA SER A 232 -19.06 -2.63 -19.00
C SER A 232 -18.40 -1.87 -20.16
N GLY A 233 -18.25 -2.50 -21.33
CA GLY A 233 -17.63 -1.90 -22.51
C GLY A 233 -16.10 -1.75 -22.41
N GLU A 234 -15.47 -2.35 -21.41
CA GLU A 234 -14.01 -2.48 -21.34
C GLU A 234 -13.62 -3.78 -22.06
N THR A 235 -13.33 -3.68 -23.37
CA THR A 235 -12.43 -4.65 -23.99
C THR A 235 -11.08 -4.45 -23.33
N SER A 236 -10.61 -5.44 -22.61
CA SER A 236 -9.21 -5.55 -22.21
C SER A 236 -8.39 -5.63 -23.50
N ALA A 237 -7.90 -4.48 -23.95
CA ALA A 237 -6.98 -4.40 -25.08
C ALA A 237 -5.60 -4.89 -24.59
N ASP A 238 -5.47 -6.18 -24.43
CA ASP A 238 -4.20 -6.93 -24.43
C ASP A 238 -4.46 -8.46 -24.47
N GLU A 239 -5.46 -8.89 -25.26
CA GLU A 239 -5.48 -10.26 -25.77
C GLU A 239 -4.81 -10.27 -27.14
N THR A 240 -3.48 -10.30 -27.16
CA THR A 240 -2.79 -10.92 -28.29
C THR A 240 -2.93 -12.42 -28.11
N SER A 241 -3.99 -12.98 -28.69
CA SER A 241 -4.08 -14.38 -29.01
C SER A 241 -2.98 -14.70 -30.03
N PHE A 242 -1.90 -15.30 -29.57
CA PHE A 242 -1.05 -16.10 -30.43
C PHE A 242 -1.51 -17.55 -30.25
N ASP A 243 -2.37 -17.97 -31.18
CA ASP A 243 -2.62 -19.36 -31.45
C ASP A 243 -1.37 -20.03 -31.97
N ASP A 244 -1.18 -21.26 -31.49
CA ASP A 244 -0.44 -22.37 -32.08
C ASP A 244 1.09 -22.30 -32.26
N ALA A 245 1.78 -22.78 -31.22
CA ALA A 245 2.83 -23.75 -31.40
C ALA A 245 2.68 -24.86 -30.35
N PRO A 246 2.73 -26.16 -30.72
CA PRO A 246 2.57 -27.24 -29.77
C PRO A 246 3.82 -27.35 -28.91
N ASP A 247 3.74 -26.88 -27.69
CA ASP A 247 4.75 -27.14 -26.67
C ASP A 247 4.61 -28.59 -26.23
N ALA A 248 5.65 -29.37 -26.52
CA ALA A 248 5.79 -30.72 -26.02
C ALA A 248 5.98 -30.65 -24.50
N GLY A 249 4.86 -30.76 -23.78
CA GLY A 249 4.85 -30.73 -22.32
C GLY A 249 5.68 -31.87 -21.73
N ASP A 250 6.69 -31.51 -20.96
CA ASP A 250 7.29 -32.38 -19.97
C ASP A 250 6.31 -32.53 -18.80
N THR A 251 5.39 -33.46 -18.94
CA THR A 251 4.59 -33.97 -17.83
C THR A 251 5.50 -34.70 -16.88
N PHE A 252 5.54 -34.32 -15.62
CA PHE A 252 5.99 -35.17 -14.54
C PHE A 252 5.01 -36.39 -14.49
N ASN A 253 5.41 -37.54 -15.07
CA ASN A 253 4.68 -38.75 -14.94
C ASN A 253 4.82 -39.28 -13.51
N GLU A 254 3.75 -39.23 -12.75
CA GLU A 254 3.48 -40.23 -11.73
C GLU A 254 2.90 -41.45 -12.45
N GLU A 255 3.71 -42.51 -12.64
CA GLU A 255 3.21 -43.81 -13.04
C GLU A 255 2.50 -44.47 -11.86
N SER A 256 1.19 -44.51 -11.91
CA SER A 256 0.42 -45.69 -11.50
C SER A 256 -1.02 -45.59 -12.01
N GLY A 257 -1.31 -46.40 -13.02
CA GLY A 257 -2.54 -47.13 -13.35
C GLY A 257 -3.86 -46.40 -13.24
N GLU A 258 -4.34 -45.92 -14.39
CA GLU A 258 -5.65 -46.23 -14.96
C GLU A 258 -5.82 -45.36 -16.21
N ALA A 259 -5.47 -45.95 -17.34
CA ALA A 259 -5.80 -45.39 -18.64
C ALA A 259 -7.25 -45.75 -18.92
N ALA A 260 -8.11 -44.76 -18.94
CA ALA A 260 -9.31 -44.62 -19.77
C ALA A 260 -10.32 -43.72 -19.03
N GLU A 261 -10.55 -42.55 -19.58
CA GLU A 261 -11.54 -41.51 -19.30
C GLU A 261 -10.94 -40.17 -18.86
N ALA A 262 -9.91 -39.75 -19.54
CA ALA A 262 -9.48 -38.37 -19.50
C ALA A 262 -9.54 -37.77 -20.90
N ALA A 263 -10.74 -37.68 -21.48
CA ALA A 263 -11.07 -36.57 -22.36
C ALA A 263 -11.18 -35.38 -21.43
N ALA A 264 -10.04 -34.71 -21.22
CA ALA A 264 -9.86 -33.68 -20.26
C ALA A 264 -10.82 -32.50 -20.53
N GLU A 265 -11.77 -32.28 -19.63
CA GLU A 265 -12.21 -30.93 -19.34
C GLU A 265 -10.97 -30.08 -19.10
N LYS A 266 -10.58 -29.27 -20.08
CA LYS A 266 -9.65 -28.17 -19.87
C LYS A 266 -10.38 -27.20 -18.95
N LYS A 267 -10.23 -27.36 -17.63
CA LYS A 267 -10.70 -26.36 -16.66
C LYS A 267 -10.06 -25.03 -17.08
N ARG A 268 -10.86 -24.10 -17.55
CA ARG A 268 -10.44 -22.71 -17.72
C ARG A 268 -9.99 -22.25 -16.34
N ARG A 269 -8.75 -21.76 -16.25
CA ARG A 269 -8.15 -21.24 -15.04
C ARG A 269 -8.05 -19.73 -15.22
N LYS A 270 -8.31 -18.95 -14.18
CA LYS A 270 -8.09 -17.51 -14.25
C LYS A 270 -6.59 -17.26 -14.41
N LYS A 271 -6.19 -16.79 -15.60
CA LYS A 271 -4.80 -16.62 -15.98
C LYS A 271 -4.58 -15.20 -16.51
N ILE A 272 -3.52 -14.56 -16.07
CA ILE A 272 -3.08 -13.25 -16.57
C ILE A 272 -1.56 -13.27 -16.74
N THR A 273 -1.09 -12.68 -17.86
CA THR A 273 0.34 -12.53 -18.13
C THR A 273 0.69 -11.04 -18.17
N PHE A 274 1.72 -10.66 -17.45
CA PHE A 274 2.27 -9.31 -17.43
C PHE A 274 3.61 -9.31 -18.17
N HIS A 275 3.66 -8.64 -19.32
CA HIS A 275 4.86 -8.49 -20.10
C HIS A 275 4.93 -7.07 -20.68
N TYR A 276 5.94 -6.30 -20.28
CA TYR A 276 6.07 -4.89 -20.64
C TYR A 276 7.42 -4.63 -21.31
N PRO A 277 7.48 -4.67 -22.64
CA PRO A 277 8.72 -4.49 -23.40
C PRO A 277 9.40 -3.13 -23.19
N ASP A 278 8.59 -2.09 -22.93
CA ASP A 278 9.09 -0.72 -22.70
C ASP A 278 9.26 -0.39 -21.20
N GLY A 279 8.96 -1.35 -20.29
CA GLY A 279 9.23 -1.22 -18.85
C GLY A 279 8.56 0.00 -18.21
N LEU A 280 9.36 0.97 -17.69
CA LEU A 280 8.83 2.14 -17.00
C LEU A 280 8.01 3.06 -17.91
N THR A 281 8.24 3.06 -19.22
CA THR A 281 7.41 3.81 -20.17
C THR A 281 5.99 3.25 -20.19
N ASP A 282 5.84 1.93 -20.18
CA ASP A 282 4.52 1.28 -20.10
C ASP A 282 3.86 1.53 -18.74
N TYR A 283 4.65 1.60 -17.67
CA TYR A 283 4.14 1.99 -16.36
C TYR A 283 3.60 3.43 -16.36
N GLY A 284 4.31 4.36 -17.01
CA GLY A 284 3.83 5.73 -17.22
C GLY A 284 2.50 5.79 -17.98
N LYS A 285 2.36 4.99 -19.06
CA LYS A 285 1.10 4.84 -19.82
C LYS A 285 -0.02 4.31 -18.90
N TYR A 286 0.28 3.28 -18.12
CA TYR A 286 -0.68 2.68 -17.16
C TYR A 286 -1.17 3.70 -16.11
N LEU A 287 -0.30 4.50 -15.51
CA LEU A 287 -0.65 5.53 -14.53
C LEU A 287 -1.55 6.63 -15.09
N ASN A 288 -1.50 6.86 -16.39
CA ASN A 288 -2.32 7.84 -17.09
C ASN A 288 -3.47 7.24 -17.92
N LYS A 289 -3.68 5.90 -17.87
CA LYS A 289 -4.71 5.21 -18.67
C LYS A 289 -6.10 5.82 -18.49
N SER A 290 -6.46 6.21 -17.26
CA SER A 290 -7.75 6.84 -16.92
C SER A 290 -7.71 8.37 -16.87
N LYS A 291 -6.61 9.00 -17.30
CA LYS A 291 -6.40 10.46 -17.19
C LYS A 291 -6.11 11.05 -18.57
N THR A 292 -6.59 12.26 -18.82
CA THR A 292 -6.29 12.98 -20.07
C THR A 292 -4.90 13.60 -19.98
N ALA A 293 -3.94 13.09 -20.74
CA ALA A 293 -2.61 13.67 -20.83
C ALA A 293 -2.66 15.05 -21.48
N ILE A 294 -1.78 15.98 -21.07
CA ILE A 294 -1.66 17.31 -21.69
C ILE A 294 -0.66 17.33 -22.84
N HIS A 295 0.11 16.28 -22.99
CA HIS A 295 1.06 16.07 -24.09
C HIS A 295 1.12 14.56 -24.42
N PRO A 296 1.29 14.18 -25.70
CA PRO A 296 1.19 12.78 -26.12
C PRO A 296 2.39 11.92 -25.70
N THR A 297 3.59 12.52 -25.59
CA THR A 297 4.84 11.79 -25.39
C THR A 297 5.08 11.51 -23.90
N ILE A 298 5.47 10.29 -23.56
CA ILE A 298 6.03 10.00 -22.23
C ILE A 298 7.51 10.37 -22.26
N VAL A 299 7.93 11.22 -21.34
CA VAL A 299 9.35 11.53 -21.14
C VAL A 299 9.98 10.37 -20.40
N SER A 300 10.84 9.61 -21.03
CA SER A 300 11.53 8.48 -20.40
C SER A 300 13.01 8.52 -20.74
N PHE A 301 13.84 8.15 -19.76
CA PHE A 301 15.28 8.05 -19.91
C PHE A 301 15.86 7.09 -18.89
N ASP A 302 17.04 6.56 -19.21
CA ASP A 302 17.91 5.82 -18.30
C ASP A 302 19.28 6.49 -18.23
N ALA A 303 19.91 6.46 -17.06
CA ALA A 303 21.25 6.97 -16.86
C ALA A 303 22.03 6.02 -15.93
N LYS A 304 23.32 5.86 -16.22
CA LYS A 304 24.23 4.97 -15.51
C LYS A 304 25.37 5.76 -14.86
N GLY A 305 25.65 5.44 -13.60
CA GLY A 305 26.82 5.87 -12.86
C GLY A 305 27.79 4.70 -12.64
N GLU A 306 28.75 4.84 -11.75
CA GLU A 306 29.74 3.79 -11.48
C GLU A 306 29.13 2.55 -10.83
N ASP A 307 28.31 2.73 -9.77
CA ASP A 307 27.68 1.64 -9.01
C ASP A 307 26.16 1.85 -8.87
N HIS A 308 25.55 2.69 -9.70
CA HIS A 308 24.13 2.99 -9.64
C HIS A 308 23.56 3.37 -11.01
N GLU A 309 22.30 3.07 -11.19
CA GLU A 309 21.53 3.40 -12.38
C GLU A 309 20.23 4.09 -11.95
N VAL A 310 19.68 4.94 -12.83
CA VAL A 310 18.33 5.49 -12.67
C VAL A 310 17.56 5.36 -13.95
N GLU A 311 16.33 4.91 -13.85
CA GLU A 311 15.32 4.93 -14.90
C GLU A 311 14.18 5.83 -14.44
N VAL A 312 13.69 6.70 -15.33
CA VAL A 312 12.59 7.63 -15.07
C VAL A 312 11.61 7.61 -16.21
N ALA A 313 10.32 7.57 -15.89
CA ALA A 313 9.26 7.84 -16.85
C ALA A 313 8.29 8.84 -16.24
N LEU A 314 7.91 9.88 -17.00
CA LEU A 314 7.02 10.92 -16.51
C LEU A 314 6.14 11.51 -17.61
N GLN A 315 4.92 11.91 -17.23
CA GLN A 315 3.97 12.58 -18.12
C GLN A 315 3.00 13.42 -17.28
N TRP A 316 2.60 14.60 -17.78
CA TRP A 316 1.59 15.43 -17.16
C TRP A 316 0.21 15.19 -17.76
N ASN A 317 -0.81 15.21 -16.91
CA ASN A 317 -2.21 15.10 -17.27
C ASN A 317 -3.00 16.35 -16.84
N GLN A 318 -4.28 16.42 -17.20
CA GLN A 318 -5.13 17.55 -16.87
C GLN A 318 -5.54 17.62 -15.38
N GLY A 319 -5.32 16.55 -14.62
CA GLY A 319 -5.63 16.48 -13.20
C GLY A 319 -4.84 17.48 -12.36
N TYR A 320 -5.20 17.60 -11.10
CA TYR A 320 -4.59 18.54 -10.15
C TYR A 320 -3.63 17.89 -9.18
N LYS A 321 -3.51 16.56 -9.23
CA LYS A 321 -2.72 15.77 -8.30
C LYS A 321 -1.47 15.23 -8.95
N GLN A 322 -0.44 15.07 -8.12
CA GLN A 322 0.75 14.31 -8.49
C GLN A 322 0.55 12.83 -8.13
N SER A 323 1.12 11.95 -8.94
CA SER A 323 1.24 10.52 -8.69
C SER A 323 2.71 10.16 -8.96
N VAL A 324 3.53 10.17 -7.92
CA VAL A 324 4.97 9.92 -8.01
C VAL A 324 5.28 8.61 -7.28
N HIS A 325 5.76 7.62 -8.02
CA HIS A 325 6.10 6.30 -7.52
C HIS A 325 7.62 6.11 -7.55
N THR A 326 8.18 5.69 -6.44
CA THR A 326 9.64 5.59 -6.29
C THR A 326 10.08 4.21 -5.85
N PHE A 327 11.17 3.73 -6.46
CA PHE A 327 11.68 2.39 -6.25
C PHE A 327 13.19 2.42 -6.09
N ALA A 328 13.71 1.56 -5.21
CA ALA A 328 15.14 1.28 -5.07
C ALA A 328 15.34 -0.24 -5.10
N ASN A 329 16.12 -0.73 -6.09
CA ASN A 329 16.32 -2.17 -6.34
C ASN A 329 14.97 -2.93 -6.38
N THR A 330 14.00 -2.43 -7.14
CA THR A 330 12.62 -2.95 -7.27
C THR A 330 11.77 -2.91 -6.00
N ILE A 331 12.28 -2.35 -4.90
CA ILE A 331 11.53 -2.17 -3.65
C ILE A 331 10.82 -0.83 -3.71
N ASN A 332 9.52 -0.83 -3.46
CA ASN A 332 8.72 0.39 -3.38
C ASN A 332 9.11 1.21 -2.14
N THR A 333 9.59 2.43 -2.36
CA THR A 333 10.00 3.37 -1.31
C THR A 333 8.89 4.40 -1.12
N HIS A 334 7.76 3.98 -0.54
CA HIS A 334 6.57 4.82 -0.41
C HIS A 334 6.77 6.08 0.46
N GLU A 335 7.77 6.10 1.33
CA GLU A 335 8.21 7.29 2.07
C GLU A 335 9.26 8.11 1.28
N GLY A 336 9.53 7.74 0.01
CA GLY A 336 10.48 8.43 -0.85
C GLY A 336 11.94 8.17 -0.48
N GLY A 337 12.72 9.23 -0.41
CA GLY A 337 14.14 9.21 -0.07
C GLY A 337 14.96 10.10 -1.00
N THR A 338 16.28 9.92 -0.98
CA THR A 338 17.25 10.76 -1.69
C THR A 338 17.04 10.84 -3.19
N HIS A 339 16.58 9.74 -3.83
CA HIS A 339 16.27 9.71 -5.27
C HIS A 339 15.05 10.59 -5.61
N GLU A 340 13.99 10.54 -4.78
CA GLU A 340 12.83 11.41 -4.95
C GLU A 340 13.17 12.88 -4.68
N GLU A 341 13.95 13.15 -3.63
CA GLU A 341 14.41 14.50 -3.32
C GLU A 341 15.24 15.08 -4.47
N GLY A 342 16.12 14.29 -5.08
CA GLY A 342 16.91 14.69 -6.25
C GLY A 342 16.02 15.01 -7.47
N PHE A 343 15.05 14.16 -7.75
CA PHE A 343 14.06 14.35 -8.81
C PHE A 343 13.22 15.62 -8.59
N ARG A 344 12.64 15.81 -7.41
CA ARG A 344 11.81 16.98 -7.07
C ARG A 344 12.58 18.28 -7.18
N ALA A 345 13.82 18.30 -6.70
CA ALA A 345 14.69 19.47 -6.77
C ALA A 345 15.07 19.82 -8.22
N ALA A 346 15.46 18.82 -9.01
CA ALA A 346 15.81 18.99 -10.42
C ALA A 346 14.64 19.54 -11.23
N LEU A 347 13.47 18.88 -11.12
CA LEU A 347 12.29 19.26 -11.89
C LEU A 347 11.88 20.71 -11.61
N THR A 348 11.85 21.09 -10.32
CA THR A 348 11.49 22.46 -9.91
C THR A 348 12.48 23.49 -10.43
N SER A 349 13.79 23.20 -10.36
CA SER A 349 14.85 24.08 -10.84
C SER A 349 14.79 24.26 -12.35
N LEU A 350 14.66 23.16 -13.10
CA LEU A 350 14.61 23.13 -14.56
C LEU A 350 13.39 23.88 -15.08
N MET A 351 12.19 23.60 -14.54
CA MET A 351 10.97 24.25 -15.02
C MET A 351 11.00 25.76 -14.75
N ASN A 352 11.55 26.22 -13.61
CA ASN A 352 11.73 27.64 -13.35
C ASN A 352 12.72 28.29 -14.31
N ARG A 353 13.84 27.62 -14.62
CA ARG A 353 14.84 28.11 -15.59
C ARG A 353 14.20 28.23 -16.97
N TYR A 354 13.61 27.15 -17.50
CA TYR A 354 12.96 27.12 -18.81
C TYR A 354 11.85 28.17 -18.92
N ALA A 355 11.00 28.30 -17.89
CA ALA A 355 9.92 29.28 -17.89
C ALA A 355 10.42 30.73 -18.00
N LYS A 356 11.57 31.06 -17.39
CA LYS A 356 12.20 32.39 -17.46
C LYS A 356 12.89 32.63 -18.82
N GLU A 357 13.66 31.69 -19.28
CA GLU A 357 14.38 31.76 -20.58
C GLU A 357 13.42 31.96 -21.75
N HIS A 358 12.31 31.25 -21.74
CA HIS A 358 11.27 31.34 -22.77
C HIS A 358 10.17 32.39 -22.48
N LYS A 359 10.33 33.24 -21.44
CA LYS A 359 9.41 34.34 -21.07
C LYS A 359 7.97 33.85 -20.82
N LEU A 360 7.80 32.60 -20.38
CA LEU A 360 6.49 32.01 -20.03
C LEU A 360 6.04 32.41 -18.59
N LEU A 361 6.99 32.81 -17.73
CA LEU A 361 6.75 33.29 -16.38
C LEU A 361 7.12 34.79 -16.31
N LYS A 362 6.21 35.62 -15.85
CA LYS A 362 6.44 37.05 -15.68
C LYS A 362 7.23 37.29 -14.38
N GLU A 363 8.16 38.22 -14.37
CA GLU A 363 8.97 38.55 -13.17
C GLU A 363 8.14 38.82 -11.92
N LYS A 364 6.98 39.45 -12.09
CA LYS A 364 6.04 39.75 -10.97
C LYS A 364 5.36 38.54 -10.36
N ASP A 365 5.36 37.42 -11.06
CA ASP A 365 4.64 36.19 -10.63
C ASP A 365 5.51 35.32 -9.67
N GLY A 366 6.80 35.68 -9.53
CA GLY A 366 7.75 34.94 -8.68
C GLY A 366 8.12 33.57 -9.28
N ASN A 367 8.81 32.74 -8.52
CA ASN A 367 9.16 31.37 -8.95
C ASN A 367 7.99 30.40 -8.75
N LEU A 368 7.94 29.37 -9.59
CA LEU A 368 7.09 28.21 -9.42
C LEU A 368 7.54 27.44 -8.17
N SER A 369 6.61 27.00 -7.34
CA SER A 369 6.89 26.07 -6.24
C SER A 369 7.02 24.64 -6.76
N GLY A 370 7.54 23.73 -5.94
CA GLY A 370 7.60 22.31 -6.29
C GLY A 370 6.22 21.72 -6.61
N ASP A 371 5.20 22.10 -5.85
CA ASP A 371 3.82 21.61 -6.08
C ASP A 371 3.24 22.16 -7.38
N ASP A 372 3.52 23.41 -7.76
CA ASP A 372 3.08 23.95 -9.04
C ASP A 372 3.66 23.16 -10.21
N CYS A 373 4.93 22.74 -10.10
CA CYS A 373 5.61 21.95 -11.12
C CYS A 373 5.10 20.52 -11.23
N ARG A 374 4.60 19.96 -10.12
CA ARG A 374 4.14 18.59 -10.04
C ARG A 374 2.62 18.43 -10.16
N GLU A 375 1.86 19.52 -10.30
CA GLU A 375 0.41 19.43 -10.51
C GLU A 375 0.09 18.64 -11.78
N GLY A 376 -0.64 17.53 -11.64
CA GLY A 376 -1.00 16.60 -12.72
C GLY A 376 0.16 15.74 -13.21
N LEU A 377 1.28 15.67 -12.50
CA LEU A 377 2.41 14.81 -12.84
C LEU A 377 2.14 13.36 -12.45
N ALA A 378 2.28 12.44 -13.39
CA ALA A 378 2.47 11.01 -13.16
C ALA A 378 3.94 10.69 -13.45
N ALA A 379 4.66 10.14 -12.48
CA ALA A 379 6.08 9.83 -12.62
C ALA A 379 6.45 8.55 -11.90
N VAL A 380 7.36 7.79 -12.48
CA VAL A 380 8.00 6.63 -11.88
C VAL A 380 9.51 6.86 -11.88
N ILE A 381 10.13 6.68 -10.73
CA ILE A 381 11.58 6.80 -10.55
C ILE A 381 12.10 5.48 -9.97
N SER A 382 12.90 4.77 -10.72
CA SER A 382 13.52 3.52 -10.29
C SER A 382 15.03 3.67 -10.25
N VAL A 383 15.65 3.41 -9.10
CA VAL A 383 17.11 3.41 -8.97
C VAL A 383 17.60 2.01 -8.66
N LYS A 384 18.73 1.62 -9.28
CA LYS A 384 19.49 0.43 -8.94
C LYS A 384 20.79 0.87 -8.27
N VAL A 385 21.03 0.41 -7.06
CA VAL A 385 22.14 0.83 -6.21
C VAL A 385 22.87 -0.41 -5.70
N GLY A 386 24.19 -0.43 -5.82
CA GLY A 386 25.00 -1.58 -5.40
C GLY A 386 24.96 -1.84 -3.90
N ASP A 387 24.94 -0.78 -3.08
CA ASP A 387 24.81 -0.85 -1.61
C ASP A 387 23.71 0.10 -1.12
N PRO A 388 22.42 -0.27 -1.23
CA PRO A 388 21.32 0.59 -0.85
C PRO A 388 21.19 0.69 0.67
N GLN A 389 21.22 1.90 1.18
CA GLN A 389 21.00 2.23 2.59
C GLN A 389 19.57 2.72 2.79
N PHE A 390 18.81 2.03 3.62
CA PHE A 390 17.42 2.39 3.93
C PHE A 390 17.29 2.90 5.37
N GLU A 391 16.37 3.82 5.61
CA GLU A 391 16.02 4.31 6.94
C GLU A 391 15.19 3.30 7.74
N GLY A 392 15.57 2.04 7.82
CA GLY A 392 14.86 1.04 8.60
C GLY A 392 14.68 -0.29 7.88
N GLN A 393 14.25 -1.30 8.64
CA GLN A 393 14.09 -2.68 8.18
C GLN A 393 12.98 -2.83 7.14
N THR A 394 11.97 -1.98 7.17
CA THR A 394 10.83 -1.99 6.22
C THR A 394 11.22 -1.50 4.82
N LYS A 395 12.41 -0.89 4.67
CA LYS A 395 12.96 -0.38 3.40
C LYS A 395 12.06 0.65 2.70
N THR A 396 11.34 1.45 3.46
CA THR A 396 10.34 2.39 2.97
C THR A 396 10.94 3.68 2.41
N LYS A 397 12.18 4.01 2.82
CA LYS A 397 12.86 5.24 2.44
C LYS A 397 14.34 5.01 2.17
N LEU A 398 14.83 5.51 1.02
CA LEU A 398 16.23 5.41 0.62
C LEU A 398 17.06 6.55 1.22
N GLY A 399 18.21 6.20 1.83
CA GLY A 399 19.09 7.14 2.54
C GLY A 399 20.38 7.53 1.83
N ASN A 400 20.80 6.82 0.76
CA ASN A 400 22.05 7.05 0.04
C ASN A 400 22.20 8.50 -0.46
N SER A 401 23.08 9.30 0.14
CA SER A 401 23.24 10.73 -0.16
C SER A 401 23.74 11.01 -1.59
N GLU A 402 24.57 10.14 -2.14
CA GLU A 402 25.15 10.23 -3.49
C GLU A 402 24.07 10.13 -4.57
N ILE A 403 23.01 9.35 -4.33
CA ILE A 403 21.92 9.15 -5.28
C ILE A 403 21.14 10.44 -5.53
N LYS A 404 20.98 11.31 -4.51
CA LYS A 404 20.32 12.60 -4.68
C LYS A 404 20.98 13.44 -5.77
N GLY A 405 22.31 13.59 -5.69
CA GLY A 405 23.07 14.37 -6.66
C GLY A 405 23.10 13.74 -8.04
N PHE A 406 23.16 12.42 -8.13
CA PHE A 406 23.12 11.70 -9.38
C PHE A 406 21.79 11.87 -10.09
N VAL A 407 20.67 11.56 -9.43
CA VAL A 407 19.33 11.73 -10.00
C VAL A 407 19.07 13.19 -10.39
N GLN A 408 19.50 14.14 -9.55
CA GLN A 408 19.33 15.56 -9.87
C GLN A 408 20.05 15.95 -11.16
N ARG A 409 21.28 15.47 -11.40
CA ARG A 409 22.01 15.75 -12.65
C ARG A 409 21.35 15.11 -13.84
N SER A 410 21.03 13.81 -13.75
CA SER A 410 20.38 13.06 -14.83
C SER A 410 19.04 13.68 -15.24
N VAL A 411 18.17 14.00 -14.29
CA VAL A 411 16.89 14.66 -14.58
C VAL A 411 17.10 16.03 -15.26
N ASN A 412 18.04 16.83 -14.75
CA ASN A 412 18.32 18.15 -15.37
C ASN A 412 18.82 18.01 -16.82
N GLU A 413 19.66 17.05 -17.11
CA GLU A 413 20.22 16.81 -18.42
C GLU A 413 19.14 16.31 -19.39
N TYR A 414 18.58 15.14 -19.11
CA TYR A 414 17.66 14.47 -20.04
C TYR A 414 16.32 15.20 -20.21
N VAL A 415 15.75 15.76 -19.16
CA VAL A 415 14.48 16.50 -19.28
C VAL A 415 14.69 17.85 -19.94
N ASN A 416 15.85 18.50 -19.76
CA ASN A 416 16.17 19.72 -20.48
C ASN A 416 16.28 19.46 -21.98
N ASP A 417 17.04 18.43 -22.37
CA ASP A 417 17.20 18.05 -23.77
C ASP A 417 15.87 17.69 -24.42
N TRP A 418 15.00 17.00 -23.66
CA TRP A 418 13.66 16.70 -24.12
C TRP A 418 12.79 17.96 -24.28
N PHE A 419 12.88 18.94 -23.37
CA PHE A 419 12.17 20.22 -23.48
C PHE A 419 12.61 20.99 -24.73
N ASP A 420 13.91 21.00 -25.01
CA ASP A 420 14.49 21.68 -26.16
C ASP A 420 14.09 20.97 -27.48
N ALA A 421 14.00 19.66 -27.47
CA ALA A 421 13.55 18.86 -28.63
C ALA A 421 12.02 18.96 -28.85
N ASN A 422 11.22 19.20 -27.80
CA ASN A 422 9.76 19.21 -27.86
C ASN A 422 9.15 20.53 -27.31
N PRO A 423 9.44 21.69 -27.89
CA PRO A 423 9.11 23.01 -27.34
C PRO A 423 7.59 23.25 -27.18
N ALA A 424 6.76 22.63 -28.02
CA ALA A 424 5.30 22.76 -27.93
C ALA A 424 4.76 22.03 -26.69
N GLU A 425 5.24 20.82 -26.42
CA GLU A 425 4.86 20.02 -25.26
C GLU A 425 5.42 20.66 -23.97
N ALA A 426 6.69 21.07 -23.97
CA ALA A 426 7.32 21.79 -22.87
C ALA A 426 6.53 23.05 -22.50
N LYS A 427 6.09 23.84 -23.50
CA LYS A 427 5.26 25.02 -23.27
C LYS A 427 3.90 24.65 -22.64
N ALA A 428 3.28 23.55 -23.04
CA ALA A 428 2.01 23.08 -22.46
C ALA A 428 2.21 22.74 -20.96
N ILE A 429 3.29 22.02 -20.62
CA ILE A 429 3.67 21.65 -19.26
C ILE A 429 3.91 22.90 -18.41
N ILE A 430 4.75 23.82 -18.89
CA ILE A 430 5.07 25.07 -18.17
C ILE A 430 3.81 25.92 -17.96
N ASN A 431 2.94 26.05 -18.96
CA ASN A 431 1.69 26.82 -18.83
C ASN A 431 0.77 26.24 -17.77
N LYS A 432 0.72 24.89 -17.64
CA LYS A 432 -0.02 24.23 -16.54
C LYS A 432 0.56 24.62 -15.19
N ALA A 433 1.87 24.53 -15.01
CA ALA A 433 2.55 24.92 -13.76
C ALA A 433 2.34 26.42 -13.42
N VAL A 434 2.39 27.30 -14.42
CA VAL A 434 2.10 28.76 -14.23
C VAL A 434 0.64 28.96 -13.81
N SER A 435 -0.31 28.21 -14.41
CA SER A 435 -1.73 28.25 -14.02
C SER A 435 -1.93 27.78 -12.59
N SER A 436 -1.22 26.73 -12.15
CA SER A 436 -1.20 26.26 -10.78
C SER A 436 -0.68 27.33 -9.81
N ALA A 437 0.45 27.95 -10.12
CA ALA A 437 1.03 29.02 -9.32
C ALA A 437 0.06 30.23 -9.15
N HIS A 438 -0.62 30.63 -10.22
CA HIS A 438 -1.65 31.68 -10.16
C HIS A 438 -2.81 31.27 -9.26
N ALA A 439 -3.29 30.02 -9.34
CA ALA A 439 -4.34 29.52 -8.47
C ALA A 439 -3.92 29.50 -7.00
N ARG A 440 -2.70 29.05 -6.70
CA ARG A 440 -2.11 29.06 -5.36
C ARG A 440 -1.99 30.47 -4.78
N MET A 441 -1.49 31.42 -5.57
CA MET A 441 -1.40 32.84 -5.14
C MET A 441 -2.78 33.44 -4.88
N ALA A 442 -3.77 33.17 -5.74
CA ALA A 442 -5.15 33.61 -5.54
C ALA A 442 -5.75 33.01 -4.25
N ALA A 443 -5.49 31.74 -3.98
CA ALA A 443 -5.92 31.06 -2.77
C ALA A 443 -5.26 31.68 -1.52
N ARG A 444 -3.95 31.95 -1.57
CA ARG A 444 -3.22 32.63 -0.48
C ARG A 444 -3.79 34.02 -0.18
N LYS A 445 -4.04 34.82 -1.22
CA LYS A 445 -4.66 36.15 -1.08
C LYS A 445 -6.07 36.06 -0.48
N ALA A 446 -6.86 35.04 -0.88
CA ALA A 446 -8.18 34.83 -0.29
C ALA A 446 -8.10 34.49 1.21
N ARG A 447 -7.14 33.62 1.61
CA ARG A 447 -6.89 33.29 3.03
C ARG A 447 -6.47 34.52 3.84
N GLU A 448 -5.56 35.33 3.31
CA GLU A 448 -5.16 36.57 3.98
C GLU A 448 -6.32 37.55 4.20
N MET A 449 -7.24 37.64 3.23
CA MET A 449 -8.46 38.46 3.41
C MET A 449 -9.39 37.91 4.47
N VAL A 450 -9.55 36.58 4.55
CA VAL A 450 -10.34 35.93 5.61
C VAL A 450 -9.68 36.09 6.96
N ARG A 451 -8.35 35.93 7.06
CA ARG A 451 -7.57 36.09 8.28
C ARG A 451 -7.62 37.55 8.79
N ARG A 452 -7.62 38.54 7.90
CA ARG A 452 -7.80 39.94 8.29
C ARG A 452 -9.21 40.25 8.80
N LYS A 453 -10.24 39.54 8.28
CA LYS A 453 -11.62 39.65 8.80
C LYS A 453 -11.78 38.97 10.15
N SER A 454 -11.09 37.86 10.42
CA SER A 454 -11.16 37.14 11.70
C SER A 454 -10.20 37.70 12.77
N ALA A 455 -9.23 38.55 12.41
CA ALA A 455 -8.38 39.24 13.40
C ALA A 455 -9.14 40.30 14.24
N THR A 456 -10.35 40.66 13.81
CA THR A 456 -11.30 41.49 14.57
C THR A 456 -12.29 40.67 15.41
N ASP A 457 -12.37 39.34 15.19
CA ASP A 457 -13.15 38.42 16.04
C ASP A 457 -12.20 37.66 16.98
N LEU A 458 -12.39 37.78 18.26
CA LEU A 458 -11.64 37.15 19.33
C LEU A 458 -11.82 35.60 19.29
N GLY A 459 -10.96 34.93 18.55
CA GLY A 459 -10.84 33.44 18.57
C GLY A 459 -10.90 32.79 17.20
N GLY A 460 -9.77 32.62 16.55
CA GLY A 460 -9.59 32.05 15.18
C GLY A 460 -10.10 30.66 14.89
N LEU A 461 -11.05 30.11 15.66
CA LEU A 461 -11.69 28.83 15.45
C LEU A 461 -13.01 28.97 14.69
N PRO A 462 -13.43 27.93 13.90
CA PRO A 462 -14.71 27.95 13.22
C PRO A 462 -15.87 28.18 14.21
N GLY A 463 -16.76 29.13 13.96
CA GLY A 463 -17.86 29.45 14.87
C GLY A 463 -18.83 28.30 15.15
N LYS A 464 -18.82 27.26 14.31
CA LYS A 464 -19.60 26.03 14.51
C LYS A 464 -18.86 24.93 15.31
N LEU A 465 -17.55 25.07 15.55
CA LEU A 465 -16.79 24.12 16.36
C LEU A 465 -17.18 24.28 17.84
N ALA A 466 -17.70 23.21 18.44
CA ALA A 466 -17.79 23.11 19.88
C ALA A 466 -16.50 22.47 20.41
N ASP A 467 -15.53 23.30 20.75
CA ASP A 467 -14.20 22.83 21.18
C ASP A 467 -14.22 22.15 22.56
N CYS A 468 -13.19 21.38 22.87
CA CYS A 468 -13.00 20.78 24.19
C CYS A 468 -12.24 21.76 25.11
N ARG A 469 -12.30 21.49 26.43
CA ARG A 469 -11.62 22.32 27.43
C ARG A 469 -10.15 21.97 27.57
N SER A 470 -9.78 20.70 27.33
CA SER A 470 -8.40 20.25 27.33
C SER A 470 -7.61 20.98 26.25
N LYS A 471 -6.37 21.38 26.58
CA LYS A 471 -5.39 21.90 25.63
C LYS A 471 -4.28 20.89 25.31
N ASP A 472 -4.32 19.71 25.94
CA ASP A 472 -3.40 18.62 25.61
C ASP A 472 -3.95 17.84 24.42
N PRO A 473 -3.27 17.90 23.26
CA PRO A 473 -3.70 17.15 22.06
C PRO A 473 -3.85 15.66 22.31
N ARG A 474 -2.98 15.05 23.13
CA ARG A 474 -2.95 13.61 23.40
C ARG A 474 -4.20 13.08 24.08
N SER A 475 -4.89 13.91 24.81
CA SER A 475 -6.15 13.58 25.50
C SER A 475 -7.37 14.09 24.75
N SER A 476 -7.20 14.81 23.64
CA SER A 476 -8.29 15.49 22.94
C SER A 476 -8.71 14.75 21.68
N GLU A 477 -10.01 14.74 21.40
CA GLU A 477 -10.63 14.07 20.25
C GLU A 477 -11.52 15.05 19.49
N LEU A 478 -11.48 15.02 18.17
CA LEU A 478 -12.36 15.79 17.30
C LEU A 478 -13.35 14.85 16.59
N TYR A 479 -14.63 15.03 16.82
CA TYR A 479 -15.70 14.38 16.07
C TYR A 479 -16.16 15.29 14.95
N ILE A 480 -16.02 14.85 13.72
CA ILE A 480 -16.58 15.48 12.53
C ILE A 480 -17.92 14.81 12.26
N VAL A 481 -19.02 15.54 12.48
CA VAL A 481 -20.36 14.98 12.53
C VAL A 481 -21.19 15.45 11.36
N GLU A 482 -21.92 14.55 10.71
CA GLU A 482 -22.85 14.88 9.64
C GLU A 482 -24.10 15.58 10.19
N GLY A 483 -24.37 16.76 9.64
CA GLY A 483 -25.57 17.55 9.91
C GLY A 483 -25.60 18.31 11.24
N ASP A 484 -26.44 19.32 11.27
CA ASP A 484 -26.61 20.15 12.47
C ASP A 484 -27.44 19.43 13.54
N SER A 485 -28.35 18.50 13.15
CA SER A 485 -29.18 17.73 14.10
C SER A 485 -28.35 16.76 14.93
N ALA A 486 -27.62 15.86 14.27
CA ALA A 486 -26.71 14.93 14.95
C ALA A 486 -25.59 15.69 15.69
N GLY A 487 -25.09 16.80 15.11
CA GLY A 487 -24.16 17.70 15.76
C GLY A 487 -24.71 18.32 17.05
N GLY A 488 -26.01 18.59 17.13
CA GLY A 488 -26.71 19.06 18.33
C GLY A 488 -26.73 18.01 19.44
N SER A 489 -27.15 16.79 19.11
CA SER A 489 -27.16 15.64 20.02
C SER A 489 -25.75 15.30 20.52
N ALA A 490 -24.75 15.30 19.61
CA ALA A 490 -23.35 15.05 19.95
C ALA A 490 -22.77 16.13 20.89
N LYS A 491 -23.08 17.42 20.66
CA LYS A 491 -22.68 18.51 21.56
C LYS A 491 -23.28 18.38 22.96
N ALA A 492 -24.52 17.94 23.04
CA ALA A 492 -25.20 17.74 24.33
C ALA A 492 -24.72 16.48 25.06
N GLY A 493 -24.38 15.42 24.32
CA GLY A 493 -23.99 14.12 24.89
C GLY A 493 -22.49 13.98 25.19
N ARG A 494 -21.61 14.78 24.61
CA ARG A 494 -20.15 14.62 24.70
C ARG A 494 -19.57 14.91 26.09
N ASP A 495 -18.42 14.39 26.40
CA ASP A 495 -17.58 14.93 27.47
C ASP A 495 -16.80 16.15 26.97
N SER A 496 -17.24 17.33 27.41
CA SER A 496 -16.64 18.61 27.02
C SER A 496 -15.21 18.80 27.49
N MET A 497 -14.69 17.95 28.37
CA MET A 497 -13.29 18.03 28.81
C MET A 497 -12.32 17.71 27.69
N PHE A 498 -12.59 16.64 26.92
CA PHE A 498 -11.65 16.15 25.91
C PHE A 498 -12.25 15.94 24.51
N GLN A 499 -13.56 16.01 24.35
CA GLN A 499 -14.23 15.83 23.06
C GLN A 499 -14.68 17.13 22.45
N ALA A 500 -14.25 17.39 21.21
CA ALA A 500 -14.69 18.51 20.39
C ALA A 500 -15.64 18.01 19.27
N ILE A 501 -16.66 18.79 18.93
CA ILE A 501 -17.65 18.46 17.90
C ILE A 501 -17.62 19.53 16.80
N LEU A 502 -17.41 19.09 15.55
CA LEU A 502 -17.49 19.92 14.34
C LEU A 502 -18.62 19.41 13.44
N PRO A 503 -19.82 19.99 13.47
CA PRO A 503 -20.88 19.61 12.54
C PRO A 503 -20.59 20.14 11.13
N LEU A 504 -20.84 19.29 10.12
CA LEU A 504 -20.74 19.65 8.71
C LEU A 504 -22.14 19.80 8.08
N ARG A 505 -22.31 20.78 7.21
CA ARG A 505 -23.57 21.00 6.51
C ARG A 505 -23.57 20.27 5.17
N GLY A 506 -23.96 19.00 5.18
CA GLY A 506 -24.06 18.17 3.99
C GLY A 506 -22.71 17.75 3.39
N LYS A 507 -22.74 17.35 2.13
CA LYS A 507 -21.55 16.85 1.41
C LYS A 507 -20.51 17.94 1.20
N ILE A 508 -19.27 17.65 1.58
CA ILE A 508 -18.16 18.55 1.28
C ILE A 508 -17.77 18.48 -0.20
N LEU A 509 -17.00 19.46 -0.66
CA LEU A 509 -16.50 19.47 -2.03
C LEU A 509 -15.60 18.23 -2.28
N ASN A 510 -15.86 17.55 -3.39
CA ASN A 510 -14.98 16.47 -3.84
C ASN A 510 -13.63 17.06 -4.29
N VAL A 511 -12.61 16.84 -3.46
CA VAL A 511 -11.26 17.37 -3.71
C VAL A 511 -10.51 16.62 -4.78
N GLU A 512 -10.98 15.43 -5.18
CA GLU A 512 -10.44 14.68 -6.32
C GLU A 512 -10.65 15.44 -7.64
N LYS A 513 -11.82 16.07 -7.80
CA LYS A 513 -12.23 16.80 -9.01
C LYS A 513 -12.01 18.31 -8.97
N ALA A 514 -11.67 18.85 -7.79
CA ALA A 514 -11.65 20.28 -7.61
C ALA A 514 -10.24 20.87 -7.61
N ARG A 515 -10.07 22.01 -8.27
CA ARG A 515 -8.84 22.80 -8.17
C ARG A 515 -8.65 23.32 -6.74
N MET A 516 -7.40 23.44 -6.32
CA MET A 516 -6.99 23.90 -4.98
C MET A 516 -7.64 25.22 -4.58
N ASP A 517 -7.78 26.19 -5.50
CA ASP A 517 -8.40 27.49 -5.20
C ASP A 517 -9.88 27.36 -4.83
N LYS A 518 -10.61 26.38 -5.39
CA LYS A 518 -12.00 26.07 -5.03
C LYS A 518 -12.07 25.31 -3.71
N VAL A 519 -11.16 24.36 -3.49
CA VAL A 519 -11.06 23.60 -2.24
C VAL A 519 -10.89 24.56 -1.06
N LEU A 520 -9.96 25.50 -1.17
CA LEU A 520 -9.68 26.48 -0.13
C LEU A 520 -10.74 27.56 0.05
N LYS A 521 -11.65 27.74 -0.91
CA LYS A 521 -12.81 28.64 -0.77
C LYS A 521 -14.02 27.93 -0.13
N ASN A 522 -14.00 26.60 -0.07
CA ASN A 522 -15.10 25.86 0.55
C ASN A 522 -15.09 26.05 2.07
N ALA A 523 -16.21 26.50 2.63
CA ALA A 523 -16.33 26.87 4.05
C ALA A 523 -16.15 25.64 4.97
N GLU A 524 -16.65 24.46 4.55
CA GLU A 524 -16.56 23.23 5.33
C GLU A 524 -15.11 22.74 5.40
N VAL A 525 -14.40 22.75 4.25
CA VAL A 525 -12.99 22.39 4.18
C VAL A 525 -12.13 23.37 5.02
N GLN A 526 -12.40 24.67 4.93
CA GLN A 526 -11.71 25.66 5.77
C GLN A 526 -11.94 25.40 7.26
N ALA A 527 -13.17 25.03 7.63
CA ALA A 527 -13.50 24.72 9.02
C ALA A 527 -12.70 23.52 9.54
N ILE A 528 -12.58 22.46 8.73
CA ILE A 528 -11.79 21.28 9.08
C ILE A 528 -10.31 21.64 9.24
N ILE A 529 -9.70 22.29 8.25
CA ILE A 529 -8.29 22.70 8.29
C ILE A 529 -8.00 23.58 9.51
N THR A 530 -8.89 24.53 9.80
CA THR A 530 -8.74 25.45 10.94
C THR A 530 -8.92 24.72 12.27
N ALA A 531 -9.85 23.77 12.36
CA ALA A 531 -10.06 22.97 13.56
C ALA A 531 -8.85 22.08 13.88
N LEU A 532 -8.28 21.43 12.88
CA LEU A 532 -7.10 20.56 13.04
C LEU A 532 -5.84 21.36 13.38
N GLY A 533 -5.65 22.51 12.76
CA GLY A 533 -4.52 23.41 13.04
C GLY A 533 -3.20 23.04 12.35
N THR A 534 -3.14 21.91 11.65
CA THR A 534 -1.92 21.36 11.04
C THR A 534 -1.49 22.05 9.74
N GLY A 535 -2.38 22.79 9.08
CA GLY A 535 -2.18 23.20 7.70
C GLY A 535 -2.43 22.06 6.71
N ILE A 536 -2.00 22.22 5.46
CA ILE A 536 -2.15 21.23 4.38
C ILE A 536 -0.93 21.26 3.46
N HIS A 537 -0.62 20.13 2.77
CA HIS A 537 0.51 19.97 1.84
C HIS A 537 1.85 20.43 2.44
N GLU A 538 2.60 21.30 1.76
CA GLU A 538 3.91 21.80 2.20
C GLU A 538 3.87 22.56 3.55
N GLU A 539 2.71 23.12 3.92
CA GLU A 539 2.50 23.81 5.20
C GLU A 539 2.04 22.86 6.32
N PHE A 540 1.86 21.57 6.00
CA PHE A 540 1.41 20.59 6.97
C PHE A 540 2.49 20.34 8.04
N ASP A 541 2.08 20.43 9.30
CA ASP A 541 2.94 20.20 10.45
C ASP A 541 2.16 19.43 11.51
N ILE A 542 2.45 18.13 11.63
CA ILE A 542 1.79 17.22 12.58
C ILE A 542 1.93 17.71 14.04
N LYS A 543 3.00 18.41 14.37
CA LYS A 543 3.24 18.93 15.73
C LYS A 543 2.23 19.99 16.15
N LYS A 544 1.50 20.56 15.19
CA LYS A 544 0.43 21.55 15.44
C LYS A 544 -0.95 20.91 15.55
N LEU A 545 -1.02 19.58 15.44
CA LEU A 545 -2.28 18.85 15.58
C LEU A 545 -2.90 19.09 16.96
N ARG A 546 -4.18 19.46 16.97
CA ARG A 546 -4.89 19.82 18.19
C ARG A 546 -5.62 18.65 18.85
N TYR A 547 -5.80 17.55 18.15
CA TYR A 547 -6.58 16.39 18.59
C TYR A 547 -5.88 15.09 18.18
N ASP A 548 -5.64 14.19 19.15
CA ASP A 548 -5.02 12.90 18.89
C ASP A 548 -5.88 11.99 18.02
N LYS A 549 -7.21 12.06 18.20
CA LYS A 549 -8.16 11.30 17.40
C LYS A 549 -9.08 12.22 16.61
N ILE A 550 -9.18 11.93 15.32
CA ILE A 550 -10.10 12.54 14.38
C ILE A 550 -11.13 11.48 14.02
N VAL A 551 -12.33 11.60 14.56
CA VAL A 551 -13.39 10.61 14.41
C VAL A 551 -14.42 11.13 13.40
N LEU A 552 -14.56 10.41 12.28
CA LEU A 552 -15.58 10.67 11.28
C LEU A 552 -16.88 9.97 11.70
N MET A 553 -17.91 10.74 11.95
CA MET A 553 -19.20 10.26 12.43
C MET A 553 -20.29 10.67 11.43
N ALA A 554 -20.62 9.75 10.54
CA ALA A 554 -21.62 9.90 9.49
C ALA A 554 -22.78 8.92 9.72
N ASP A 555 -23.92 9.21 9.10
CA ASP A 555 -25.08 8.33 9.13
C ASP A 555 -24.77 6.97 8.48
N ALA A 556 -25.52 5.94 8.86
CA ALA A 556 -25.29 4.58 8.35
C ALA A 556 -25.87 4.36 6.93
N ASP A 557 -26.42 5.39 6.32
CA ASP A 557 -27.00 5.36 4.97
C ASP A 557 -25.96 5.61 3.86
N VAL A 558 -26.40 5.54 2.61
CA VAL A 558 -25.55 5.74 1.42
C VAL A 558 -24.96 7.16 1.34
N ASP A 559 -25.68 8.16 1.85
CA ASP A 559 -25.23 9.55 1.86
C ASP A 559 -24.15 9.78 2.91
N GLY A 560 -24.29 9.22 4.11
CA GLY A 560 -23.29 9.26 5.15
C GLY A 560 -22.00 8.54 4.76
N GLN A 561 -22.12 7.38 4.09
CA GLN A 561 -20.94 6.68 3.56
C GLN A 561 -20.22 7.50 2.47
N HIS A 562 -20.96 8.20 1.63
CA HIS A 562 -20.37 9.12 0.66
C HIS A 562 -19.67 10.32 1.35
N ILE A 563 -20.25 10.88 2.40
CA ILE A 563 -19.62 11.96 3.19
C ILE A 563 -18.34 11.47 3.85
N ALA A 564 -18.35 10.28 4.46
CA ALA A 564 -17.15 9.67 5.02
C ALA A 564 -16.06 9.48 3.96
N THR A 565 -16.42 9.01 2.75
CA THR A 565 -15.49 8.86 1.63
C THR A 565 -14.91 10.20 1.16
N LEU A 566 -15.72 11.25 1.08
CA LEU A 566 -15.26 12.61 0.75
C LEU A 566 -14.28 13.15 1.79
N LEU A 567 -14.54 12.91 3.07
CA LEU A 567 -13.66 13.30 4.18
C LEU A 567 -12.34 12.52 4.14
N LEU A 568 -12.41 11.20 3.93
CA LEU A 568 -11.20 10.36 3.76
C LEU A 568 -10.39 10.83 2.56
N THR A 569 -11.03 11.16 1.43
CA THR A 569 -10.37 11.72 0.25
C THR A 569 -9.65 13.03 0.59
N LEU A 570 -10.29 13.93 1.36
CA LEU A 570 -9.67 15.18 1.81
C LEU A 570 -8.45 14.91 2.68
N LEU A 571 -8.56 14.04 3.69
CA LEU A 571 -7.47 13.74 4.63
C LEU A 571 -6.31 13.04 3.91
N PHE A 572 -6.60 12.02 3.12
CA PHE A 572 -5.58 11.28 2.36
C PHE A 572 -4.82 12.18 1.37
N ARG A 573 -5.53 13.10 0.70
CA ARG A 573 -4.92 13.95 -0.34
C ARG A 573 -4.16 15.15 0.19
N PHE A 574 -4.61 15.75 1.26
CA PHE A 574 -4.06 17.03 1.76
C PHE A 574 -3.32 16.90 3.09
N MET A 575 -3.53 15.82 3.81
CA MET A 575 -2.98 15.56 5.14
C MET A 575 -2.68 14.07 5.35
N PRO A 576 -1.95 13.37 4.42
CA PRO A 576 -1.78 11.92 4.44
C PRO A 576 -1.16 11.42 5.74
N GLN A 577 -0.25 12.17 6.32
CA GLN A 577 0.42 11.83 7.57
C GLN A 577 -0.56 11.62 8.76
N LEU A 578 -1.76 12.25 8.73
CA LEU A 578 -2.79 11.95 9.75
C LEU A 578 -3.31 10.51 9.68
N VAL A 579 -3.35 9.94 8.48
CA VAL A 579 -3.75 8.54 8.28
C VAL A 579 -2.58 7.61 8.59
N GLU A 580 -1.38 7.94 8.12
CA GLU A 580 -0.14 7.17 8.33
C GLU A 580 0.20 7.02 9.81
N ASP A 581 0.07 8.10 10.59
CA ASP A 581 0.33 8.12 12.03
C ASP A 581 -0.85 7.57 12.87
N GLY A 582 -1.97 7.16 12.21
CA GLY A 582 -3.10 6.48 12.85
C GLY A 582 -4.03 7.38 13.65
N HIS A 583 -4.14 8.66 13.30
CA HIS A 583 -5.02 9.63 13.96
C HIS A 583 -6.48 9.60 13.47
N VAL A 584 -6.78 8.92 12.36
CA VAL A 584 -8.11 8.94 11.72
C VAL A 584 -8.91 7.70 12.07
N PHE A 585 -10.16 7.90 12.50
CA PHE A 585 -11.08 6.86 12.91
C PHE A 585 -12.45 7.05 12.28
N LEU A 586 -13.14 5.94 12.05
CA LEU A 586 -14.57 5.90 11.71
C LEU A 586 -15.35 5.49 12.96
N ALA A 587 -16.35 6.27 13.35
CA ALA A 587 -17.30 5.85 14.36
C ALA A 587 -18.21 4.74 13.81
N ASN A 588 -18.57 3.79 14.65
CA ASN A 588 -19.48 2.73 14.32
C ASN A 588 -20.70 2.79 15.25
N PRO A 589 -21.71 3.65 14.96
CA PRO A 589 -22.94 3.68 15.77
C PRO A 589 -23.73 2.39 15.57
N PRO A 590 -24.59 2.00 16.54
CA PRO A 590 -25.45 0.83 16.40
C PRO A 590 -26.55 1.07 15.35
N LEU A 591 -26.91 0.01 14.64
CA LEU A 591 -28.02 0.01 13.67
C LEU A 591 -29.38 -0.22 14.34
N TYR A 592 -29.39 -0.94 15.47
CA TYR A 592 -30.61 -1.36 16.16
C TYR A 592 -30.56 -1.06 17.64
N LYS A 593 -31.74 -0.70 18.19
CA LYS A 593 -32.03 -0.62 19.62
C LYS A 593 -33.15 -1.57 19.96
N LEU A 594 -32.90 -2.50 20.89
CA LEU A 594 -33.88 -3.43 21.46
C LEU A 594 -34.40 -2.86 22.77
N LYS A 595 -35.67 -2.48 22.78
CA LYS A 595 -36.35 -1.88 23.97
C LYS A 595 -37.00 -2.98 24.77
N TRP A 596 -36.31 -3.46 25.78
CA TRP A 596 -36.87 -4.44 26.70
C TRP A 596 -37.88 -3.79 27.63
N SER A 597 -38.95 -4.50 27.97
CA SER A 597 -39.97 -4.00 28.90
C SER A 597 -39.42 -3.77 30.32
N LYS A 598 -38.33 -4.43 30.69
CA LYS A 598 -37.60 -4.25 31.95
C LYS A 598 -36.11 -4.35 31.66
N GLY A 599 -35.32 -3.48 32.30
CA GLY A 599 -33.86 -3.44 32.18
C GLY A 599 -33.35 -2.43 31.17
N THR A 600 -32.05 -2.44 30.92
CA THR A 600 -31.37 -1.58 29.95
C THR A 600 -31.66 -2.01 28.51
N PRO A 601 -31.77 -1.08 27.55
CA PRO A 601 -31.91 -1.43 26.15
C PRO A 601 -30.67 -2.20 25.68
N GLY A 602 -30.84 -3.05 24.67
CA GLY A 602 -29.74 -3.68 23.94
C GLY A 602 -29.45 -2.87 22.66
N TYR A 603 -28.18 -2.82 22.25
CA TYR A 603 -27.77 -2.21 21.00
C TYR A 603 -27.10 -3.24 20.12
N ALA A 604 -27.42 -3.27 18.83
CA ALA A 604 -26.83 -4.19 17.87
C ALA A 604 -26.29 -3.44 16.65
N PHE A 605 -25.15 -3.88 16.13
CA PHE A 605 -24.40 -3.26 15.05
C PHE A 605 -24.58 -3.99 13.70
N SER A 606 -25.28 -5.14 13.73
CA SER A 606 -25.65 -5.91 12.54
C SER A 606 -26.98 -6.62 12.73
N ASP A 607 -27.55 -7.15 11.63
CA ASP A 607 -28.77 -7.97 11.68
C ASP A 607 -28.55 -9.24 12.50
N ASP A 608 -27.42 -9.93 12.31
CA ASP A 608 -27.07 -11.14 13.04
C ASP A 608 -26.94 -10.90 14.54
N GLU A 609 -26.33 -9.78 14.92
CA GLU A 609 -26.18 -9.39 16.32
C GLU A 609 -27.56 -9.04 16.95
N ARG A 610 -28.44 -8.34 16.19
CA ARG A 610 -29.83 -8.08 16.62
C ARG A 610 -30.55 -9.37 16.92
N ASP A 611 -30.50 -10.34 16.01
CA ASP A 611 -31.24 -11.60 16.14
C ASP A 611 -30.68 -12.44 17.28
N LYS A 612 -29.35 -12.44 17.46
CA LYS A 612 -28.68 -13.08 18.58
C LYS A 612 -29.10 -12.47 19.92
N LEU A 613 -29.02 -11.14 20.06
CA LEU A 613 -29.43 -10.42 21.26
C LEU A 613 -30.92 -10.61 21.56
N LEU A 614 -31.76 -10.69 20.54
CA LEU A 614 -33.19 -10.96 20.68
C LEU A 614 -33.40 -12.38 21.22
N ALA A 615 -32.73 -13.39 20.69
CA ALA A 615 -32.82 -14.77 21.13
C ALA A 615 -32.38 -14.91 22.61
N GLU A 616 -31.20 -14.39 22.92
CA GLU A 616 -30.66 -14.41 24.31
C GLU A 616 -31.58 -13.71 25.32
N GLY A 617 -32.16 -12.57 24.90
CA GLY A 617 -33.10 -11.85 25.75
C GLY A 617 -34.41 -12.63 26.04
N LEU A 618 -34.92 -13.32 25.02
CA LEU A 618 -36.11 -14.17 25.16
C LEU A 618 -35.83 -15.39 26.02
N GLU A 619 -34.68 -16.03 25.91
CA GLU A 619 -34.24 -17.13 26.78
C GLU A 619 -34.15 -16.69 28.25
N GLN A 620 -33.74 -15.47 28.51
CA GLN A 620 -33.71 -14.83 29.83
C GLN A 620 -35.12 -14.39 30.33
N ASN A 621 -36.19 -14.75 29.61
CA ASN A 621 -37.58 -14.32 29.89
C ASN A 621 -37.78 -12.79 29.84
N ARG A 622 -36.95 -12.04 29.12
CA ARG A 622 -37.16 -10.62 28.88
C ARG A 622 -38.27 -10.44 27.85
N LYS A 623 -39.15 -9.49 28.05
CA LYS A 623 -40.25 -9.20 27.13
C LYS A 623 -39.92 -7.98 26.26
N ILE A 624 -40.20 -8.08 24.99
CA ILE A 624 -40.08 -6.97 24.03
C ILE A 624 -41.44 -6.70 23.40
N ASN A 625 -41.78 -5.43 23.16
CA ASN A 625 -43.02 -5.07 22.47
C ASN A 625 -42.88 -5.45 20.99
N LYS A 626 -43.97 -6.00 20.39
CA LYS A 626 -43.95 -6.45 19.00
C LYS A 626 -43.94 -5.32 18.00
N ASP A 627 -44.53 -4.16 18.36
CA ASP A 627 -44.76 -3.07 17.43
C ASP A 627 -43.61 -2.02 17.42
N ASP A 628 -43.01 -1.75 18.59
CA ASP A 628 -41.98 -0.70 18.74
C ASP A 628 -40.76 -1.17 19.58
N GLY A 629 -40.67 -2.46 19.85
CA GLY A 629 -39.60 -3.04 20.67
C GLY A 629 -38.23 -3.06 19.98
N ILE A 630 -38.18 -3.12 18.66
CA ILE A 630 -36.95 -3.05 17.89
C ILE A 630 -37.00 -1.78 17.04
N GLN A 631 -36.13 -0.84 17.36
CA GLN A 631 -35.97 0.40 16.62
C GLN A 631 -34.73 0.28 15.73
N ARG A 632 -34.90 0.47 14.40
CA ARG A 632 -33.78 0.65 13.48
C ARG A 632 -33.44 2.13 13.39
N TYR A 633 -32.18 2.49 13.62
CA TYR A 633 -31.70 3.84 13.38
C TYR A 633 -31.35 4.01 11.91
N LYS A 634 -31.91 5.02 11.26
CA LYS A 634 -31.56 5.41 9.88
C LYS A 634 -30.44 6.43 9.86
N GLY A 635 -30.32 7.24 10.92
CA GLY A 635 -29.28 8.25 11.05
C GLY A 635 -29.03 8.66 12.50
N LEU A 636 -27.89 9.28 12.74
CA LEU A 636 -27.44 9.78 14.05
C LEU A 636 -28.38 10.84 14.64
N GLY A 637 -29.11 11.56 13.76
CA GLY A 637 -30.09 12.56 14.17
C GLY A 637 -31.31 11.99 14.89
N GLU A 638 -31.56 10.67 14.83
CA GLU A 638 -32.62 9.97 15.54
C GLU A 638 -32.22 9.59 16.98
N MET A 639 -30.92 9.65 17.29
CA MET A 639 -30.40 9.35 18.62
C MET A 639 -30.42 10.58 19.52
N ASN A 640 -30.91 10.39 20.74
CA ASN A 640 -30.78 11.43 21.74
C ASN A 640 -29.34 11.49 22.33
N ALA A 641 -29.05 12.52 23.10
CA ALA A 641 -27.71 12.79 23.61
C ALA A 641 -27.16 11.66 24.50
N SER A 642 -28.01 11.01 25.33
CA SER A 642 -27.57 9.89 26.17
C SER A 642 -27.33 8.62 25.39
N GLU A 643 -28.19 8.31 24.40
CA GLU A 643 -27.98 7.16 23.50
C GLU A 643 -26.68 7.30 22.73
N LEU A 644 -26.40 8.51 22.19
CA LEU A 644 -25.19 8.78 21.45
C LEU A 644 -23.94 8.71 22.34
N TRP A 645 -24.05 9.14 23.60
CA TRP A 645 -22.98 8.96 24.59
C TRP A 645 -22.70 7.48 24.83
N GLU A 646 -23.71 6.72 25.25
CA GLU A 646 -23.58 5.32 25.63
C GLU A 646 -23.04 4.41 24.52
N THR A 647 -23.31 4.75 23.26
CA THR A 647 -23.00 3.87 22.11
C THR A 647 -21.80 4.31 21.27
N THR A 648 -21.54 5.63 21.21
CA THR A 648 -20.62 6.18 20.18
C THR A 648 -19.58 7.15 20.75
N LEU A 649 -19.87 7.84 21.87
CA LEU A 649 -18.95 8.85 22.40
C LEU A 649 -18.16 8.39 23.62
N ASP A 650 -18.75 7.52 24.49
CA ASP A 650 -18.10 7.02 25.70
C ASP A 650 -16.90 6.14 25.35
N PRO A 651 -15.67 6.53 25.75
CA PRO A 651 -14.46 5.74 25.50
C PRO A 651 -14.51 4.29 25.99
N SER A 652 -15.37 3.99 26.98
CA SER A 652 -15.47 2.65 27.57
C SER A 652 -16.37 1.68 26.77
N THR A 653 -17.28 2.20 25.95
CA THR A 653 -18.31 1.40 25.27
C THR A 653 -18.31 1.54 23.75
N ARG A 654 -17.79 2.65 23.24
CA ARG A 654 -17.79 2.96 21.79
C ARG A 654 -16.92 2.02 20.97
N LEU A 655 -17.32 1.80 19.73
CA LEU A 655 -16.53 1.11 18.72
C LEU A 655 -15.97 2.14 17.73
N LEU A 656 -14.64 2.25 17.65
CA LEU A 656 -13.95 3.05 16.66
C LEU A 656 -13.10 2.15 15.76
N ARG A 657 -13.27 2.28 14.45
CA ARG A 657 -12.43 1.61 13.46
C ARG A 657 -11.35 2.56 13.00
N ARG A 658 -10.09 2.24 13.28
CA ARG A 658 -8.96 3.01 12.79
C ARG A 658 -8.82 2.87 11.28
N VAL A 659 -8.53 3.96 10.61
CA VAL A 659 -8.21 3.97 9.17
C VAL A 659 -6.71 3.78 9.03
N ASP A 660 -6.32 2.65 8.45
CA ASP A 660 -4.92 2.32 8.19
C ASP A 660 -4.62 2.45 6.70
N LEU A 661 -3.43 2.93 6.37
CA LEU A 661 -2.91 3.02 5.02
C LEU A 661 -1.92 1.87 4.77
N GLU A 662 -2.43 0.73 4.30
CA GLU A 662 -1.58 -0.44 4.02
C GLU A 662 -0.77 -0.29 2.72
N ASP A 663 -1.37 0.34 1.72
CA ASP A 663 -0.82 0.52 0.38
C ASP A 663 -1.25 1.88 -0.18
N ALA A 664 -0.32 2.83 -0.19
CA ALA A 664 -0.59 4.20 -0.66
C ALA A 664 -0.94 4.24 -2.15
N GLN A 665 -0.35 3.35 -2.97
CA GLN A 665 -0.62 3.28 -4.40
C GLN A 665 -2.05 2.76 -4.65
N ARG A 666 -2.44 1.70 -3.95
CA ARG A 666 -3.80 1.17 -4.02
C ARG A 666 -4.83 2.19 -3.56
N ALA A 667 -4.55 2.92 -2.48
CA ALA A 667 -5.42 3.98 -2.01
C ALA A 667 -5.55 5.10 -3.05
N ASP A 668 -4.45 5.49 -3.70
CA ASP A 668 -4.47 6.49 -4.80
C ASP A 668 -5.35 6.02 -5.96
N GLU A 669 -5.17 4.78 -6.43
CA GLU A 669 -6.01 4.18 -7.49
C GLU A 669 -7.49 4.14 -7.09
N LEU A 670 -7.80 3.65 -5.90
CA LEU A 670 -9.18 3.56 -5.42
C LEU A 670 -9.85 4.94 -5.31
N PHE A 671 -9.18 5.94 -4.75
CA PHE A 671 -9.71 7.29 -4.69
C PHE A 671 -9.86 7.90 -6.10
N SER A 672 -8.94 7.62 -7.02
CA SER A 672 -9.03 8.08 -8.41
C SER A 672 -10.20 7.42 -9.16
N ILE A 673 -10.44 6.12 -8.97
CA ILE A 673 -11.57 5.40 -9.56
C ILE A 673 -12.89 5.86 -8.94
N LEU A 674 -13.00 5.82 -7.62
CA LEU A 674 -14.27 6.07 -6.92
C LEU A 674 -14.68 7.54 -6.95
N MET A 675 -13.72 8.45 -6.81
CA MET A 675 -13.95 9.88 -6.63
C MET A 675 -13.53 10.72 -7.85
N GLY A 676 -12.82 10.14 -8.82
CA GLY A 676 -12.35 10.79 -10.05
C GLY A 676 -13.46 11.02 -11.09
N ASP A 677 -13.07 11.50 -12.28
CA ASP A 677 -14.01 11.84 -13.38
C ASP A 677 -14.39 10.64 -14.24
N ASP A 678 -13.62 9.55 -14.21
CA ASP A 678 -13.87 8.35 -15.01
C ASP A 678 -15.07 7.57 -14.47
N VAL A 679 -16.18 7.67 -15.21
CA VAL A 679 -17.44 6.99 -14.86
C VAL A 679 -17.40 5.52 -15.25
N ALA A 680 -16.69 5.16 -16.33
CA ALA A 680 -16.62 3.79 -16.83
C ALA A 680 -15.82 2.93 -15.85
N ALA A 681 -14.62 3.37 -15.45
CA ALA A 681 -13.79 2.69 -14.46
C ALA A 681 -14.52 2.52 -13.12
N ARG A 682 -15.28 3.55 -12.68
CA ARG A 682 -16.08 3.45 -11.44
C ARG A 682 -17.21 2.42 -11.57
N ARG A 683 -17.92 2.38 -12.70
CA ARG A 683 -18.98 1.41 -12.95
C ARG A 683 -18.42 -0.02 -12.92
N SER A 684 -17.34 -0.27 -13.66
CA SER A 684 -16.65 -1.56 -13.69
C SER A 684 -16.22 -2.02 -12.30
N PHE A 685 -15.61 -1.12 -11.51
CA PHE A 685 -15.25 -1.41 -10.12
C PHE A 685 -16.46 -1.83 -9.26
N ILE A 686 -17.56 -1.07 -9.34
CA ILE A 686 -18.79 -1.36 -8.55
C ILE A 686 -19.37 -2.70 -8.98
N THR A 687 -19.45 -2.99 -10.29
CA THR A 687 -20.01 -4.25 -10.79
C THR A 687 -19.18 -5.45 -10.35
N ARG A 688 -17.86 -5.37 -10.47
CA ARG A 688 -16.96 -6.45 -10.02
C ARG A 688 -17.02 -6.71 -8.51
N ARG A 689 -17.25 -5.66 -7.71
CA ARG A 689 -17.31 -5.74 -6.24
C ARG A 689 -18.72 -5.81 -5.69
N ALA A 690 -19.73 -5.99 -6.52
CA ALA A 690 -21.14 -6.05 -6.08
C ALA A 690 -21.40 -7.17 -5.07
N LYS A 691 -20.67 -8.30 -5.18
CA LYS A 691 -20.77 -9.44 -4.25
C LYS A 691 -20.18 -9.14 -2.86
N ASP A 692 -19.28 -8.17 -2.76
CA ASP A 692 -18.63 -7.77 -1.49
C ASP A 692 -19.52 -6.84 -0.66
N VAL A 693 -20.64 -6.37 -1.23
CA VAL A 693 -21.56 -5.46 -0.54
C VAL A 693 -22.35 -6.26 0.50
N ARG A 694 -22.12 -5.96 1.77
CA ARG A 694 -22.78 -6.62 2.90
C ARG A 694 -24.10 -5.95 3.30
N PHE A 695 -24.30 -4.70 2.93
CA PHE A 695 -25.49 -3.93 3.27
C PHE A 695 -25.98 -3.18 2.03
N LEU A 696 -27.15 -3.57 1.53
CA LEU A 696 -27.92 -2.79 0.58
C LEU A 696 -29.09 -2.19 1.36
N ASP A 697 -29.22 -0.87 1.34
CA ASP A 697 -30.41 -0.17 1.84
C ASP A 697 -31.46 -0.23 0.72
N ILE A 698 -32.26 -1.33 0.70
CA ILE A 698 -33.31 -1.57 -0.26
C ILE A 698 -34.64 -1.15 0.36
#